data_bf214b79335fc5dda44cb345e30c8cd1
#
_entry.id   bf214b79335fc5dda44cb345e30c8cd1
#
_cell.length_a   1.000
_cell.length_b   1.000
_cell.length_c   1.000
_cell.angle_alpha   90.00
_cell.angle_beta   90.00
_cell.angle_gamma   90.00
#
_symmetry.space_group_name_H-M   'P 1'
#
loop_
_entity.id
_entity.type
_entity.pdbx_description
1 polymer ?
#
loop_
_entity_poly.entity_id
_entity_poly.type
_entity_poly.pdbx_seq_one_letter_code
_entity_poly.pdbx_strand_id
1 'polypeptide(L)'
;MMFNQTVLEFPKILAQIKNYAETDIGKLNVMGIEATNNSDLIKVWLDEVFEAKTMIERYDTSPMGGVLNVAEQIKRASLGSTLSIEDLLNIVSLVEAVANNQRYIRKIRQLEISCMTLNHYYDELVTLTMVKTEIDKCIDVKGQIYDDASEELATIRKKLTVNQKRVTEKMDSLLKSESQKLTDSIITIRNNRLVLPVKAEFKNSFKGIIHDQSSSRETVFIEPMGCVEINNLIQTLYLQESDAIEKILARLSGIVGDHATELMSNFNLLTTLDVIFAKAKYAIANDGTKPEITDNTIHLIKGRHPLISKELVVSNTIHFGRYRSIIITGPNTGGKTVALKLLGLLSIMVQSGLLIPVDEGSKTMVFSNIFADIGDEQSIEQSLSTFSSHITKIIKILESVDSKSLVLLDELGSGTDPKEGASLAISIMDYLRESKAYTMVTTHYPEMKLYAFNLDDTVNASVEFDIDTLRPTYRLQIGTPGTSNALEIAKRLGLRNDIIEHAKKVSLSFDNQTSVLMKKLEIQSIELNQEIDDYKSKKNALELRNHEIQKVLDQTKKDQNKAYVELEKYKAEIIEKTKEEAMELIKELDIMRKQESFKEHELAKLKHDIKNLGTDPILMKKINQKKISIGDIVTVIPYQKQGIVMKLAGANKYEVQMGILTSVFSEDQLEYSDRKSNEQKVRVSVTRSSSPKVELDLRGMRFEEAMMALEKHIDDCLINNLEFTYVIHGYGTGALRKGVQELIRKNKQIKSSRVGGEGEGGSGVTVLYFK
;
A
#
# COMPACT_ATOMS: atom_id res chain seq x y z
N MET A 1 16.16 -22.20 16.09
CA MET A 1 15.94 -21.00 15.28
C MET A 1 16.43 -19.80 16.04
N MET A 2 17.26 -18.97 15.42
CA MET A 2 17.72 -17.72 16.01
C MET A 2 17.25 -16.55 15.15
N PHE A 3 16.29 -15.80 15.66
CA PHE A 3 15.90 -14.51 15.09
C PHE A 3 16.26 -13.43 16.10
N ASN A 4 17.23 -12.58 15.78
CA ASN A 4 17.67 -11.50 16.68
C ASN A 4 16.63 -10.36 16.76
N GLN A 5 15.41 -10.68 17.19
CA GLN A 5 14.24 -9.79 17.16
C GLN A 5 14.47 -8.50 17.96
N THR A 6 15.14 -8.58 19.10
CA THR A 6 15.38 -7.41 19.97
C THR A 6 16.38 -6.45 19.34
N VAL A 7 17.46 -6.97 18.74
CA VAL A 7 18.49 -6.16 18.05
C VAL A 7 17.90 -5.45 16.85
N LEU A 8 16.98 -6.10 16.14
CA LEU A 8 16.27 -5.57 14.96
C LEU A 8 15.01 -4.76 15.34
N GLU A 9 14.78 -4.53 16.63
CA GLU A 9 13.69 -3.68 17.15
C GLU A 9 12.28 -4.18 16.80
N PHE A 10 12.09 -5.47 16.48
CA PHE A 10 10.79 -6.06 16.15
C PHE A 10 9.75 -5.91 17.26
N PRO A 11 10.10 -6.01 18.58
CA PRO A 11 9.13 -5.73 19.65
C PRO A 11 8.48 -4.34 19.58
N LYS A 12 9.18 -3.33 19.02
CA LYS A 12 8.59 -2.00 18.79
C LYS A 12 7.51 -2.02 17.72
N ILE A 13 7.69 -2.86 16.69
CA ILE A 13 6.65 -3.08 15.66
C ILE A 13 5.42 -3.73 16.28
N LEU A 14 5.61 -4.78 17.10
CA LEU A 14 4.51 -5.43 17.80
C LEU A 14 3.76 -4.45 18.72
N ALA A 15 4.49 -3.57 19.41
CA ALA A 15 3.89 -2.52 20.24
C ALA A 15 3.05 -1.52 19.43
N GLN A 16 3.45 -1.22 18.19
CA GLN A 16 2.63 -0.40 17.28
C GLN A 16 1.39 -1.16 16.81
N ILE A 17 1.51 -2.42 16.40
CA ILE A 17 0.40 -3.26 15.94
C ILE A 17 -0.63 -3.46 17.05
N LYS A 18 -0.17 -3.63 18.29
CA LYS A 18 -1.02 -3.75 19.48
C LYS A 18 -2.07 -2.64 19.58
N ASN A 19 -1.73 -1.42 19.16
CA ASN A 19 -2.65 -0.27 19.21
C ASN A 19 -3.81 -0.38 18.20
N TYR A 20 -3.71 -1.27 17.22
CA TYR A 20 -4.74 -1.52 16.21
C TYR A 20 -5.65 -2.70 16.57
N ALA A 21 -5.27 -3.54 17.54
CA ALA A 21 -6.14 -4.58 18.08
C ALA A 21 -7.22 -3.96 18.98
N GLU A 22 -8.47 -4.39 18.80
CA GLU A 22 -9.62 -3.85 19.52
C GLU A 22 -9.83 -4.55 20.84
N THR A 23 -9.56 -5.86 20.91
CA THR A 23 -9.77 -6.68 22.11
C THR A 23 -8.52 -6.73 22.99
N ASP A 24 -8.69 -6.85 24.29
CA ASP A 24 -7.54 -6.94 25.20
C ASP A 24 -6.74 -8.23 25.01
N ILE A 25 -7.42 -9.34 24.67
CA ILE A 25 -6.73 -10.60 24.37
C ILE A 25 -6.03 -10.52 23.02
N GLY A 26 -6.62 -9.85 22.02
CA GLY A 26 -5.96 -9.57 20.74
C GLY A 26 -4.67 -8.76 20.93
N LYS A 27 -4.68 -7.75 21.82
CA LYS A 27 -3.49 -6.98 22.19
C LYS A 27 -2.39 -7.86 22.81
N LEU A 28 -2.76 -8.84 23.64
CA LEU A 28 -1.82 -9.80 24.23
C LEU A 28 -1.28 -10.75 23.17
N ASN A 29 -2.15 -11.27 22.29
CA ASN A 29 -1.77 -12.18 21.22
C ASN A 29 -0.82 -11.51 20.21
N VAL A 30 -1.02 -10.22 19.90
CA VAL A 30 -0.08 -9.45 19.08
C VAL A 30 1.31 -9.43 19.67
N MET A 31 1.45 -9.24 20.99
CA MET A 31 2.76 -9.24 21.65
C MET A 31 3.42 -10.62 21.70
N GLY A 32 2.64 -11.69 21.51
CA GLY A 32 3.13 -13.09 21.42
C GLY A 32 3.44 -13.54 19.99
N ILE A 33 3.39 -12.67 18.98
CA ILE A 33 3.73 -13.04 17.61
C ILE A 33 5.22 -13.36 17.50
N GLU A 34 5.52 -14.54 16.98
CA GLU A 34 6.88 -15.01 16.72
C GLU A 34 7.09 -15.25 15.22
N ALA A 35 8.32 -15.04 14.76
CA ALA A 35 8.71 -15.37 13.39
C ALA A 35 8.91 -16.89 13.24
N THR A 36 8.56 -17.42 12.06
CA THR A 36 8.74 -18.83 11.70
C THR A 36 9.58 -18.97 10.42
N ASN A 37 10.14 -20.15 10.18
CA ASN A 37 10.77 -20.50 8.91
C ASN A 37 9.92 -21.48 8.07
N ASN A 38 8.66 -21.71 8.45
CA ASN A 38 7.74 -22.50 7.65
C ASN A 38 7.16 -21.64 6.51
N SER A 39 7.64 -21.85 5.29
CA SER A 39 7.27 -21.08 4.11
C SER A 39 5.76 -21.14 3.81
N ASP A 40 5.12 -22.29 4.01
CA ASP A 40 3.71 -22.46 3.68
C ASP A 40 2.83 -21.71 4.69
N LEU A 41 3.19 -21.76 5.96
CA LEU A 41 2.50 -21.02 7.01
C LEU A 41 2.64 -19.49 6.81
N ILE A 42 3.86 -19.03 6.45
CA ILE A 42 4.10 -17.61 6.14
C ILE A 42 3.22 -17.14 4.98
N LYS A 43 3.10 -17.93 3.91
CA LYS A 43 2.25 -17.59 2.76
C LYS A 43 0.79 -17.45 3.17
N VAL A 44 0.27 -18.40 3.96
CA VAL A 44 -1.10 -18.33 4.49
C VAL A 44 -1.31 -17.06 5.32
N TRP A 45 -0.43 -16.77 6.27
CA TRP A 45 -0.53 -15.57 7.10
C TRP A 45 -0.47 -14.26 6.30
N LEU A 46 0.38 -14.22 5.26
CA LEU A 46 0.45 -13.05 4.36
C LEU A 46 -0.82 -12.91 3.52
N ASP A 47 -1.43 -14.04 3.09
CA ASP A 47 -2.69 -14.03 2.36
C ASP A 47 -3.84 -13.54 3.24
N GLU A 48 -3.95 -14.04 4.48
CA GLU A 48 -4.94 -13.60 5.47
C GLU A 48 -4.87 -12.08 5.71
N VAL A 49 -3.67 -11.55 5.95
CA VAL A 49 -3.48 -10.12 6.19
C VAL A 49 -3.74 -9.29 4.93
N PHE A 50 -3.39 -9.79 3.76
CA PHE A 50 -3.66 -9.12 2.48
C PHE A 50 -5.16 -9.08 2.16
N GLU A 51 -5.88 -10.19 2.40
CA GLU A 51 -7.34 -10.22 2.25
C GLU A 51 -8.01 -9.28 3.24
N ALA A 52 -7.61 -9.30 4.54
CA ALA A 52 -8.14 -8.39 5.54
C ALA A 52 -7.88 -6.91 5.17
N LYS A 53 -6.69 -6.58 4.66
CA LYS A 53 -6.37 -5.25 4.14
C LYS A 53 -7.34 -4.86 3.01
N THR A 54 -7.57 -5.77 2.05
CA THR A 54 -8.48 -5.52 0.92
C THR A 54 -9.92 -5.33 1.38
N MET A 55 -10.36 -6.09 2.40
CA MET A 55 -11.69 -5.97 2.99
C MET A 55 -11.87 -4.58 3.64
N ILE A 56 -10.87 -4.11 4.39
CA ILE A 56 -10.89 -2.78 5.02
C ILE A 56 -10.93 -1.68 3.96
N GLU A 57 -10.07 -1.75 2.94
CA GLU A 57 -9.96 -0.72 1.90
C GLU A 57 -11.20 -0.62 1.00
N ARG A 58 -11.92 -1.74 0.79
CA ARG A 58 -13.09 -1.78 -0.10
C ARG A 58 -14.44 -1.66 0.60
N TYR A 59 -14.50 -1.93 1.88
CA TYR A 59 -15.75 -1.88 2.65
C TYR A 59 -15.52 -1.30 4.06
N ASP A 60 -15.09 -2.14 5.03
CA ASP A 60 -14.88 -1.73 6.42
C ASP A 60 -14.08 -2.81 7.17
N THR A 61 -13.69 -2.50 8.41
CA THR A 61 -13.05 -3.46 9.32
C THR A 61 -14.07 -4.48 9.86
N SER A 62 -13.60 -5.69 10.17
CA SER A 62 -14.42 -6.69 10.88
C SER A 62 -14.79 -6.18 12.28
N PRO A 63 -16.07 -6.28 12.68
CA PRO A 63 -16.54 -5.71 13.93
C PRO A 63 -16.12 -6.57 15.12
N MET A 64 -15.17 -6.10 15.93
CA MET A 64 -14.67 -6.77 17.14
C MET A 64 -15.27 -6.21 18.43
N GLY A 65 -16.14 -5.20 18.34
CA GLY A 65 -16.83 -4.64 19.48
C GLY A 65 -17.63 -5.70 20.26
N GLY A 66 -17.48 -5.72 21.58
CA GLY A 66 -18.16 -6.68 22.46
C GLY A 66 -17.40 -8.00 22.69
N VAL A 67 -16.28 -8.24 22.06
CA VAL A 67 -15.41 -9.40 22.34
C VAL A 67 -14.58 -9.12 23.59
N LEU A 68 -15.12 -9.49 24.74
CA LEU A 68 -14.44 -9.41 26.03
C LEU A 68 -13.71 -10.73 26.33
N ASN A 69 -12.77 -10.69 27.28
CA ASN A 69 -12.10 -11.92 27.71
C ASN A 69 -13.03 -12.76 28.60
N VAL A 70 -13.69 -13.72 28.00
CA VAL A 70 -14.67 -14.60 28.66
C VAL A 70 -14.19 -16.06 28.81
N ALA A 71 -12.92 -16.33 28.51
CA ALA A 71 -12.40 -17.69 28.54
C ALA A 71 -12.52 -18.35 29.91
N GLU A 72 -12.23 -17.62 30.99
CA GLU A 72 -12.34 -18.14 32.36
C GLU A 72 -13.78 -18.39 32.76
N GLN A 73 -14.70 -17.49 32.39
CA GLN A 73 -16.14 -17.60 32.64
C GLN A 73 -16.70 -18.84 31.94
N ILE A 74 -16.39 -19.05 30.67
CA ILE A 74 -16.82 -20.24 29.92
C ILE A 74 -16.29 -21.49 30.59
N LYS A 75 -15.02 -21.52 31.00
CA LYS A 75 -14.41 -22.64 31.69
C LYS A 75 -15.10 -22.92 33.05
N ARG A 76 -15.42 -21.89 33.84
CA ARG A 76 -16.14 -22.03 35.12
C ARG A 76 -17.54 -22.59 34.90
N ALA A 77 -18.26 -22.09 33.88
CA ALA A 77 -19.59 -22.60 33.56
C ALA A 77 -19.54 -24.08 33.11
N SER A 78 -18.56 -24.50 32.33
CA SER A 78 -18.39 -25.90 31.93
C SER A 78 -18.10 -26.86 33.10
N LEU A 79 -17.58 -26.31 34.22
CA LEU A 79 -17.36 -27.07 35.47
C LEU A 79 -18.56 -27.02 36.43
N GLY A 80 -19.69 -26.44 35.98
CA GLY A 80 -20.92 -26.35 36.75
C GLY A 80 -20.94 -25.20 37.79
N SER A 81 -20.03 -24.23 37.70
CA SER A 81 -20.05 -23.05 38.59
C SER A 81 -21.10 -22.04 38.14
N THR A 82 -21.77 -21.42 39.08
CA THR A 82 -22.70 -20.31 38.81
C THR A 82 -21.93 -19.04 38.45
N LEU A 83 -22.29 -18.44 37.33
CA LEU A 83 -21.74 -17.19 36.82
C LEU A 83 -22.49 -15.98 37.45
N SER A 84 -21.80 -14.85 37.55
CA SER A 84 -22.41 -13.60 37.91
C SER A 84 -23.26 -13.03 36.76
N ILE A 85 -24.08 -12.03 37.05
CA ILE A 85 -24.86 -11.29 36.06
C ILE A 85 -23.91 -10.67 35.00
N GLU A 86 -22.82 -10.05 35.45
CA GLU A 86 -21.82 -9.43 34.58
C GLU A 86 -21.15 -10.47 33.67
N ASP A 87 -20.79 -11.64 34.19
CA ASP A 87 -20.23 -12.74 33.41
C ASP A 87 -21.20 -13.19 32.31
N LEU A 88 -22.48 -13.33 32.62
CA LEU A 88 -23.52 -13.73 31.66
C LEU A 88 -23.73 -12.66 30.58
N LEU A 89 -23.73 -11.38 30.91
CA LEU A 89 -23.82 -10.28 29.95
C LEU A 89 -22.57 -10.22 29.03
N ASN A 90 -21.40 -10.54 29.57
CA ASN A 90 -20.19 -10.66 28.75
C ASN A 90 -20.27 -11.82 27.74
N ILE A 91 -20.91 -12.94 28.13
CA ILE A 91 -21.21 -14.04 27.18
C ILE A 91 -22.21 -13.59 26.12
N VAL A 92 -23.25 -12.85 26.48
CA VAL A 92 -24.19 -12.26 25.49
C VAL A 92 -23.46 -11.38 24.50
N SER A 93 -22.56 -10.52 24.98
CA SER A 93 -21.74 -9.66 24.12
C SER A 93 -20.89 -10.46 23.11
N LEU A 94 -20.30 -11.60 23.53
CA LEU A 94 -19.59 -12.50 22.63
C LEU A 94 -20.52 -13.07 21.55
N VAL A 95 -21.73 -13.54 21.95
CA VAL A 95 -22.71 -14.10 20.98
C VAL A 95 -23.15 -13.02 19.97
N GLU A 96 -23.34 -11.79 20.41
CA GLU A 96 -23.65 -10.66 19.53
C GLU A 96 -22.50 -10.33 18.57
N ALA A 97 -21.26 -10.36 19.05
CA ALA A 97 -20.07 -10.16 18.23
C ALA A 97 -19.98 -11.21 17.12
N VAL A 98 -20.28 -12.48 17.42
CA VAL A 98 -20.39 -13.56 16.40
C VAL A 98 -21.44 -13.23 15.35
N ALA A 99 -22.65 -12.86 15.77
CA ALA A 99 -23.72 -12.50 14.83
C ALA A 99 -23.38 -11.29 13.96
N ASN A 100 -22.68 -10.30 14.52
CA ASN A 100 -22.19 -9.14 13.77
C ASN A 100 -21.15 -9.54 12.72
N ASN A 101 -20.21 -10.41 13.10
CA ASN A 101 -19.18 -10.90 12.17
C ASN A 101 -19.77 -11.76 11.05
N GLN A 102 -20.80 -12.58 11.35
CA GLN A 102 -21.52 -13.31 10.29
C GLN A 102 -22.31 -12.39 9.36
N ARG A 103 -22.83 -11.25 9.84
CA ARG A 103 -23.46 -10.23 8.98
C ARG A 103 -22.42 -9.51 8.13
N TYR A 104 -21.28 -9.20 8.71
CA TYR A 104 -20.15 -8.58 8.03
C TYR A 104 -19.66 -9.43 6.86
N ILE A 105 -19.35 -10.72 7.07
CA ILE A 105 -18.85 -11.60 6.00
C ILE A 105 -19.87 -11.83 4.89
N ARG A 106 -21.19 -11.92 5.22
CA ARG A 106 -22.23 -11.97 4.18
C ARG A 106 -22.20 -10.74 3.29
N LYS A 107 -21.95 -9.56 3.85
CA LYS A 107 -21.84 -8.33 3.08
C LYS A 107 -20.59 -8.30 2.20
N ILE A 108 -19.46 -8.75 2.70
CA ILE A 108 -18.21 -8.91 1.95
C ILE A 108 -18.42 -9.83 0.74
N ARG A 109 -19.10 -10.98 0.95
CA ARG A 109 -19.42 -11.93 -0.13
C ARG A 109 -20.37 -11.34 -1.17
N GLN A 110 -21.37 -10.55 -0.76
CA GLN A 110 -22.28 -9.84 -1.66
C GLN A 110 -21.57 -8.77 -2.52
N LEU A 111 -20.50 -8.17 -2.01
CA LEU A 111 -19.68 -7.19 -2.72
C LEU A 111 -18.60 -7.84 -3.59
N GLU A 112 -18.56 -9.17 -3.68
CA GLU A 112 -17.58 -9.96 -4.43
C GLU A 112 -16.11 -9.61 -4.06
N ILE A 113 -15.87 -9.23 -2.79
CA ILE A 113 -14.53 -8.98 -2.27
C ILE A 113 -13.89 -10.34 -1.97
N SER A 114 -12.68 -10.57 -2.52
CA SER A 114 -11.95 -11.82 -2.29
C SER A 114 -11.59 -12.00 -0.81
N CYS A 115 -11.99 -13.14 -0.24
CA CYS A 115 -11.71 -13.52 1.15
C CYS A 115 -11.57 -15.05 1.28
N MET A 116 -10.90 -15.68 0.31
CA MET A 116 -10.80 -17.15 0.21
C MET A 116 -10.13 -17.76 1.44
N THR A 117 -9.06 -17.16 1.91
CA THR A 117 -8.29 -17.63 3.05
C THR A 117 -9.00 -17.34 4.37
N LEU A 118 -9.68 -16.20 4.49
CA LEU A 118 -10.38 -15.82 5.72
C LEU A 118 -11.75 -16.49 5.88
N ASN A 119 -12.35 -17.02 4.81
CA ASN A 119 -13.68 -17.61 4.86
C ASN A 119 -13.83 -18.71 5.92
N HIS A 120 -12.81 -19.55 6.11
CA HIS A 120 -12.89 -20.65 7.06
C HIS A 120 -13.11 -20.17 8.51
N TYR A 121 -12.48 -19.05 8.92
CA TYR A 121 -12.71 -18.47 10.25
C TYR A 121 -14.17 -18.07 10.47
N TYR A 122 -14.79 -17.46 9.46
CA TYR A 122 -16.17 -17.01 9.53
C TYR A 122 -17.20 -18.14 9.39
N ASP A 123 -16.86 -19.18 8.61
CA ASP A 123 -17.73 -20.34 8.41
C ASP A 123 -17.77 -21.26 9.64
N GLU A 124 -16.70 -21.28 10.44
CA GLU A 124 -16.62 -22.00 11.71
C GLU A 124 -17.31 -21.28 12.87
N LEU A 125 -17.70 -20.00 12.72
CA LEU A 125 -18.42 -19.26 13.75
C LEU A 125 -19.84 -19.85 13.95
N VAL A 126 -20.14 -20.33 15.15
CA VAL A 126 -21.43 -20.91 15.50
C VAL A 126 -22.33 -19.86 16.12
N THR A 127 -23.52 -19.63 15.55
CA THR A 127 -24.50 -18.68 16.07
C THR A 127 -25.27 -19.32 17.24
N LEU A 128 -25.04 -18.87 18.46
CA LEU A 128 -25.70 -19.37 19.68
C LEU A 128 -26.82 -18.43 20.14
N THR A 129 -27.75 -18.11 19.25
CA THR A 129 -28.86 -17.19 19.52
C THR A 129 -29.73 -17.66 20.70
N MET A 130 -29.83 -18.97 20.92
CA MET A 130 -30.57 -19.53 22.06
C MET A 130 -29.97 -19.10 23.39
N VAL A 131 -28.63 -19.13 23.54
CA VAL A 131 -27.93 -18.71 24.77
C VAL A 131 -28.29 -17.25 25.09
N LYS A 132 -28.15 -16.36 24.09
CA LYS A 132 -28.52 -14.96 24.22
C LYS A 132 -29.99 -14.80 24.60
N THR A 133 -30.90 -15.44 23.90
CA THR A 133 -32.36 -15.31 24.13
C THR A 133 -32.74 -15.73 25.54
N GLU A 134 -32.16 -16.81 26.07
CA GLU A 134 -32.46 -17.28 27.43
C GLU A 134 -31.91 -16.33 28.51
N ILE A 135 -30.77 -15.71 28.31
CA ILE A 135 -30.21 -14.71 29.19
C ILE A 135 -31.04 -13.40 29.14
N ASP A 136 -31.33 -12.91 27.92
CA ASP A 136 -32.10 -11.65 27.72
C ASP A 136 -33.53 -11.74 28.25
N LYS A 137 -34.13 -12.94 28.34
CA LYS A 137 -35.45 -13.14 29.01
C LYS A 137 -35.38 -12.91 30.52
N CYS A 138 -34.21 -13.06 31.13
CA CYS A 138 -34.06 -13.01 32.56
C CYS A 138 -33.34 -11.74 33.06
N ILE A 139 -32.44 -11.19 32.26
CA ILE A 139 -31.51 -10.10 32.64
C ILE A 139 -31.62 -8.98 31.61
N ASP A 140 -31.80 -7.74 32.07
CA ASP A 140 -31.77 -6.57 31.20
C ASP A 140 -30.34 -6.09 30.91
N VAL A 141 -30.21 -5.14 29.96
CA VAL A 141 -28.92 -4.56 29.56
C VAL A 141 -28.19 -3.79 30.66
N LYS A 142 -28.90 -3.45 31.78
CA LYS A 142 -28.31 -2.77 32.96
C LYS A 142 -27.89 -3.76 34.04
N GLY A 143 -28.08 -5.06 33.82
CA GLY A 143 -27.76 -6.11 34.77
C GLY A 143 -28.84 -6.28 35.86
N GLN A 144 -30.08 -5.91 35.61
CA GLN A 144 -31.18 -6.17 36.51
C GLN A 144 -31.96 -7.41 36.07
N ILE A 145 -32.29 -8.28 37.03
CA ILE A 145 -33.12 -9.44 36.77
C ILE A 145 -34.56 -9.00 36.67
N TYR A 146 -35.24 -9.37 35.58
CA TYR A 146 -36.65 -9.05 35.39
C TYR A 146 -37.52 -9.71 36.46
N ASP A 147 -38.64 -9.05 36.83
CA ASP A 147 -39.56 -9.56 37.84
C ASP A 147 -40.19 -10.90 37.45
N ASP A 148 -40.36 -11.12 36.17
CA ASP A 148 -40.95 -12.32 35.58
C ASP A 148 -39.91 -13.34 35.06
N ALA A 149 -38.61 -13.17 35.41
CA ALA A 149 -37.56 -14.10 35.06
C ALA A 149 -37.81 -15.53 35.55
N SER A 150 -38.62 -15.69 36.62
CA SER A 150 -39.22 -16.97 37.00
C SER A 150 -40.56 -16.71 37.77
N GLU A 151 -41.47 -17.69 37.72
CA GLU A 151 -42.74 -17.60 38.46
C GLU A 151 -42.52 -17.47 39.98
N GLU A 152 -41.47 -18.14 40.50
CA GLU A 152 -41.08 -18.06 41.91
C GLU A 152 -40.68 -16.62 42.28
N LEU A 153 -39.79 -15.99 41.49
CA LEU A 153 -39.31 -14.62 41.70
C LEU A 153 -40.45 -13.60 41.62
N ALA A 154 -41.31 -13.72 40.59
CA ALA A 154 -42.46 -12.86 40.40
C ALA A 154 -43.39 -12.89 41.62
N THR A 155 -43.64 -14.09 42.17
CA THR A 155 -44.48 -14.26 43.38
C THR A 155 -43.84 -13.64 44.60
N ILE A 156 -42.54 -13.80 44.81
CA ILE A 156 -41.78 -13.24 45.92
C ILE A 156 -41.78 -11.71 45.86
N ARG A 157 -41.44 -11.11 44.72
CA ARG A 157 -41.41 -9.65 44.54
C ARG A 157 -42.79 -8.99 44.73
N LYS A 158 -43.83 -9.67 44.25
CA LYS A 158 -45.22 -9.26 44.50
C LYS A 158 -45.54 -9.25 46.00
N LYS A 159 -45.16 -10.32 46.74
CA LYS A 159 -45.31 -10.40 48.18
C LYS A 159 -44.50 -9.32 48.91
N LEU A 160 -43.24 -9.07 48.45
CA LEU A 160 -42.41 -8.00 49.01
C LEU A 160 -43.07 -6.64 48.85
N THR A 161 -43.53 -6.28 47.66
CA THR A 161 -44.20 -5.01 47.38
C THR A 161 -45.45 -4.81 48.27
N VAL A 162 -46.27 -5.86 48.40
CA VAL A 162 -47.47 -5.81 49.24
C VAL A 162 -47.11 -5.61 50.72
N ASN A 163 -46.12 -6.34 51.25
CA ASN A 163 -45.76 -6.23 52.68
C ASN A 163 -44.97 -4.94 52.96
N GLN A 164 -44.16 -4.43 52.07
CA GLN A 164 -43.47 -3.13 52.12
C GLN A 164 -44.53 -2.00 52.23
N LYS A 165 -45.54 -2.04 51.35
CA LYS A 165 -46.66 -1.08 51.45
C LYS A 165 -47.42 -1.18 52.80
N ARG A 166 -47.72 -2.41 53.20
CA ARG A 166 -48.44 -2.65 54.47
C ARG A 166 -47.67 -2.18 55.70
N VAL A 167 -46.34 -2.39 55.78
CA VAL A 167 -45.55 -1.89 56.93
C VAL A 167 -45.43 -0.37 56.88
N THR A 168 -45.30 0.24 55.68
CA THR A 168 -45.27 1.71 55.56
C THR A 168 -46.58 2.34 56.01
N GLU A 169 -47.75 1.85 55.59
CA GLU A 169 -49.05 2.30 55.99
C GLU A 169 -49.22 2.20 57.52
N LYS A 170 -48.72 1.10 58.11
CA LYS A 170 -48.77 0.90 59.57
C LYS A 170 -47.84 1.85 60.33
N MET A 171 -46.66 2.11 59.82
CA MET A 171 -45.68 3.08 60.30
C MET A 171 -46.27 4.52 60.25
N ASP A 172 -46.89 4.91 59.14
CA ASP A 172 -47.54 6.20 58.94
C ASP A 172 -48.67 6.40 59.90
N SER A 173 -49.45 5.34 60.18
CA SER A 173 -50.51 5.38 61.23
C SER A 173 -49.91 5.62 62.62
N LEU A 174 -48.82 4.96 62.98
CA LEU A 174 -48.11 5.12 64.24
C LEU A 174 -47.43 6.49 64.36
N LEU A 175 -46.87 7.06 63.28
CA LEU A 175 -46.34 8.43 63.22
C LEU A 175 -47.42 9.45 63.64
N LYS A 176 -48.65 9.28 63.17
CA LYS A 176 -49.78 10.17 63.52
C LYS A 176 -50.27 9.96 64.93
N SER A 177 -50.45 8.71 65.34
CA SER A 177 -51.05 8.41 66.69
C SER A 177 -50.09 8.65 67.87
N GLU A 178 -48.78 8.44 67.64
CA GLU A 178 -47.74 8.50 68.68
C GLU A 178 -46.81 9.73 68.53
N SER A 179 -47.24 10.76 67.78
CA SER A 179 -46.41 11.93 67.36
C SER A 179 -45.73 12.64 68.53
N GLN A 180 -46.38 12.69 69.71
CA GLN A 180 -45.82 13.33 70.91
C GLN A 180 -44.61 12.60 71.50
N LYS A 181 -44.49 11.31 71.28
CA LYS A 181 -43.38 10.48 71.74
C LYS A 181 -42.20 10.42 70.77
N LEU A 182 -42.36 10.93 69.56
CA LEU A 182 -41.35 10.91 68.55
C LEU A 182 -40.46 12.15 68.60
N THR A 183 -39.18 11.99 68.26
CA THR A 183 -38.23 13.10 68.08
C THR A 183 -38.51 13.82 66.80
N ASP A 184 -38.73 13.05 65.70
CA ASP A 184 -39.07 13.52 64.37
C ASP A 184 -40.20 12.68 63.76
N SER A 185 -41.04 13.28 62.91
CA SER A 185 -42.13 12.58 62.22
C SER A 185 -41.68 11.94 60.92
N ILE A 186 -40.62 11.09 60.99
CA ILE A 186 -40.03 10.39 59.86
C ILE A 186 -39.91 8.89 60.16
N ILE A 187 -40.02 8.08 59.06
CA ILE A 187 -39.67 6.67 59.10
C ILE A 187 -38.21 6.56 58.70
N THR A 188 -37.39 5.82 59.41
CA THR A 188 -36.01 5.60 59.15
C THR A 188 -35.71 4.10 59.03
N ILE A 189 -34.55 3.76 58.42
CA ILE A 189 -34.06 2.38 58.31
C ILE A 189 -32.89 2.21 59.27
N ARG A 190 -32.93 1.16 60.11
CA ARG A 190 -31.82 0.71 60.94
C ARG A 190 -31.73 -0.83 60.83
N ASN A 191 -30.56 -1.34 60.66
CA ASN A 191 -30.36 -2.79 60.53
C ASN A 191 -31.32 -3.45 59.50
N ASN A 192 -31.54 -2.79 58.35
CA ASN A 192 -32.49 -3.19 57.30
C ASN A 192 -33.96 -3.31 57.77
N ARG A 193 -34.33 -2.60 58.81
CA ARG A 193 -35.71 -2.55 59.35
C ARG A 193 -36.25 -1.13 59.41
N LEU A 194 -37.51 -0.97 59.15
CA LEU A 194 -38.19 0.29 59.32
C LEU A 194 -38.38 0.53 60.81
N VAL A 195 -37.93 1.71 61.28
CA VAL A 195 -37.97 2.10 62.67
C VAL A 195 -38.48 3.54 62.84
N LEU A 196 -38.98 3.88 64.03
CA LEU A 196 -39.41 5.24 64.41
C LEU A 196 -38.40 5.85 65.37
N PRO A 197 -38.03 7.15 65.23
CA PRO A 197 -37.14 7.86 66.09
C PRO A 197 -37.95 8.30 67.36
N VAL A 198 -37.85 7.57 68.44
CA VAL A 198 -38.58 7.81 69.73
C VAL A 198 -37.67 8.58 70.68
N LYS A 199 -38.21 9.58 71.37
CA LYS A 199 -37.49 10.30 72.44
C LYS A 199 -37.08 9.34 73.55
N ALA A 200 -35.89 9.46 74.07
CA ALA A 200 -35.32 8.53 75.04
C ALA A 200 -36.19 8.42 76.33
N GLU A 201 -36.89 9.48 76.69
CA GLU A 201 -37.81 9.50 77.84
C GLU A 201 -39.04 8.56 77.71
N PHE A 202 -39.45 8.29 76.45
CA PHE A 202 -40.57 7.38 76.16
C PHE A 202 -40.12 5.95 75.81
N LYS A 203 -38.77 5.65 75.85
CA LYS A 203 -38.22 4.35 75.54
C LYS A 203 -38.98 3.17 76.17
N ASN A 204 -39.34 3.27 77.42
CA ASN A 204 -40.02 2.19 78.17
C ASN A 204 -41.54 2.14 77.93
N SER A 205 -42.14 3.27 77.50
CA SER A 205 -43.57 3.36 77.23
C SER A 205 -43.95 3.07 75.76
N PHE A 206 -42.97 3.09 74.87
CA PHE A 206 -43.18 2.75 73.44
C PHE A 206 -42.95 1.24 73.20
N LYS A 207 -44.02 0.52 72.90
CA LYS A 207 -43.94 -0.93 72.70
C LYS A 207 -43.23 -1.28 71.42
N GLY A 208 -42.00 -1.76 71.50
CA GLY A 208 -41.20 -2.14 70.29
C GLY A 208 -39.81 -2.67 70.63
N ILE A 209 -39.07 -3.04 69.60
CA ILE A 209 -37.70 -3.51 69.70
C ILE A 209 -36.75 -2.36 69.36
N ILE A 210 -35.74 -2.16 70.20
CA ILE A 210 -34.73 -1.13 70.01
C ILE A 210 -33.68 -1.68 69.07
N HIS A 211 -33.43 -0.96 67.99
CA HIS A 211 -32.42 -1.32 66.99
C HIS A 211 -31.17 -0.44 67.06
N ASP A 212 -31.32 0.83 67.49
CA ASP A 212 -30.20 1.77 67.53
C ASP A 212 -30.50 2.93 68.44
N GLN A 213 -29.50 3.73 68.82
CA GLN A 213 -29.60 4.94 69.60
C GLN A 213 -28.73 6.04 68.98
N SER A 214 -29.25 7.30 69.02
CA SER A 214 -28.50 8.46 68.55
C SER A 214 -27.23 8.70 69.39
N SER A 215 -26.21 9.33 68.78
CA SER A 215 -24.94 9.66 69.44
C SER A 215 -25.15 10.54 70.70
N SER A 216 -26.19 11.43 70.72
CA SER A 216 -26.57 12.24 71.87
C SER A 216 -27.34 11.45 72.92
N ARG A 217 -27.75 10.22 72.66
CA ARG A 217 -28.61 9.36 73.44
C ARG A 217 -30.01 9.93 73.69
N GLU A 218 -30.42 11.00 73.01
CA GLU A 218 -31.72 11.63 73.15
C GLU A 218 -32.81 10.95 72.30
N THR A 219 -32.44 10.21 71.27
CA THR A 219 -33.32 9.48 70.33
C THR A 219 -32.98 8.00 70.30
N VAL A 220 -34.01 7.17 70.44
CA VAL A 220 -33.92 5.71 70.32
C VAL A 220 -34.70 5.27 69.08
N PHE A 221 -34.08 4.49 68.23
CA PHE A 221 -34.72 3.96 67.02
C PHE A 221 -35.41 2.66 67.33
N ILE A 222 -36.76 2.70 67.37
CA ILE A 222 -37.60 1.59 67.84
C ILE A 222 -38.42 1.05 66.69
N GLU A 223 -38.34 -0.27 66.45
CA GLU A 223 -39.28 -1.00 65.62
C GLU A 223 -40.54 -1.27 66.38
N PRO A 224 -41.71 -0.71 66.02
CA PRO A 224 -42.96 -0.92 66.78
C PRO A 224 -43.34 -2.42 66.75
N MET A 225 -43.80 -2.94 67.86
CA MET A 225 -44.19 -4.35 68.03
C MET A 225 -45.18 -4.84 66.96
N GLY A 226 -46.09 -3.95 66.54
CA GLY A 226 -47.04 -4.30 65.47
C GLY A 226 -46.43 -4.39 64.06
N CYS A 227 -45.19 -3.97 63.86
CA CYS A 227 -44.47 -4.03 62.58
C CYS A 227 -43.43 -5.16 62.55
N VAL A 228 -43.05 -5.74 63.69
CA VAL A 228 -42.00 -6.76 63.80
C VAL A 228 -42.27 -8.00 62.92
N GLU A 229 -43.49 -8.53 62.94
CA GLU A 229 -43.86 -9.70 62.15
C GLU A 229 -43.76 -9.43 60.62
N ILE A 230 -44.23 -8.19 60.25
CA ILE A 230 -44.18 -7.81 58.81
C ILE A 230 -42.71 -7.61 58.35
N ASN A 231 -41.90 -6.96 59.18
CA ASN A 231 -40.48 -6.77 58.91
C ASN A 231 -39.76 -8.12 58.89
N ASN A 232 -40.04 -9.06 59.76
CA ASN A 232 -39.51 -10.42 59.75
C ASN A 232 -39.88 -11.15 58.47
N LEU A 233 -41.17 -11.02 58.06
CA LEU A 233 -41.60 -11.59 56.77
C LEU A 233 -40.86 -10.96 55.57
N ILE A 234 -40.67 -9.66 55.53
CA ILE A 234 -39.91 -8.95 54.49
C ILE A 234 -38.47 -9.47 54.45
N GLN A 235 -37.81 -9.65 55.60
CA GLN A 235 -36.46 -10.21 55.64
C GLN A 235 -36.41 -11.65 55.07
N THR A 236 -37.37 -12.48 55.44
CA THR A 236 -37.49 -13.84 54.89
C THR A 236 -37.71 -13.82 53.37
N LEU A 237 -38.53 -12.89 52.87
CA LEU A 237 -38.78 -12.73 51.45
C LEU A 237 -37.54 -12.24 50.71
N TYR A 238 -36.69 -11.38 51.28
CA TYR A 238 -35.38 -11.01 50.67
C TYR A 238 -34.44 -12.19 50.59
N LEU A 239 -34.36 -13.06 51.57
CA LEU A 239 -33.58 -14.28 51.50
C LEU A 239 -34.10 -15.20 50.39
N GLN A 240 -35.43 -15.39 50.32
CA GLN A 240 -36.07 -16.18 49.27
C GLN A 240 -35.82 -15.56 47.87
N GLU A 241 -35.84 -14.23 47.77
CA GLU A 241 -35.50 -13.52 46.52
C GLU A 241 -34.06 -13.83 46.09
N SER A 242 -33.11 -13.76 47.04
CA SER A 242 -31.70 -14.10 46.78
C SER A 242 -31.56 -15.55 46.31
N ASP A 243 -32.19 -16.50 46.97
CA ASP A 243 -32.19 -17.92 46.58
C ASP A 243 -32.82 -18.14 45.20
N ALA A 244 -33.92 -17.45 44.89
CA ALA A 244 -34.58 -17.51 43.59
C ALA A 244 -33.69 -16.95 42.48
N ILE A 245 -32.99 -15.85 42.74
CA ILE A 245 -32.01 -15.26 41.83
C ILE A 245 -30.84 -16.23 41.57
N GLU A 246 -30.28 -16.85 42.62
CA GLU A 246 -29.21 -17.82 42.53
C GLU A 246 -29.61 -19.03 41.64
N LYS A 247 -30.84 -19.54 41.80
CA LYS A 247 -31.38 -20.61 40.95
C LYS A 247 -31.48 -20.18 39.48
N ILE A 248 -31.91 -18.95 39.21
CA ILE A 248 -31.98 -18.41 37.86
C ILE A 248 -30.57 -18.34 37.27
N LEU A 249 -29.61 -17.77 38.00
CA LEU A 249 -28.20 -17.67 37.55
C LEU A 249 -27.57 -19.06 37.31
N ALA A 250 -27.83 -20.02 38.21
CA ALA A 250 -27.34 -21.41 38.06
C ALA A 250 -27.90 -22.05 36.79
N ARG A 251 -29.21 -21.89 36.50
CA ARG A 251 -29.84 -22.40 35.26
C ARG A 251 -29.21 -21.76 34.03
N LEU A 252 -29.05 -20.44 34.01
CA LEU A 252 -28.42 -19.73 32.88
C LEU A 252 -26.97 -20.13 32.71
N SER A 253 -26.20 -20.31 33.78
CA SER A 253 -24.83 -20.80 33.77
C SER A 253 -24.74 -22.22 33.22
N GLY A 254 -25.72 -23.08 33.55
CA GLY A 254 -25.81 -24.43 32.95
C GLY A 254 -25.95 -24.38 31.43
N ILE A 255 -26.83 -23.49 30.91
CA ILE A 255 -26.99 -23.30 29.46
C ILE A 255 -25.67 -22.85 28.81
N VAL A 256 -24.93 -21.94 29.45
CA VAL A 256 -23.59 -21.50 28.98
C VAL A 256 -22.61 -22.68 29.03
N GLY A 257 -22.65 -23.50 30.09
CA GLY A 257 -21.81 -24.69 30.25
C GLY A 257 -22.03 -25.75 29.18
N ASP A 258 -23.30 -25.97 28.80
CA ASP A 258 -23.68 -26.92 27.74
C ASP A 258 -23.10 -26.53 26.36
N HIS A 259 -22.89 -25.24 26.13
CA HIS A 259 -22.33 -24.68 24.90
C HIS A 259 -20.90 -24.15 25.06
N ALA A 260 -20.18 -24.60 26.07
CA ALA A 260 -18.85 -24.07 26.39
C ALA A 260 -17.83 -24.30 25.27
N THR A 261 -17.90 -25.43 24.56
CA THR A 261 -16.98 -25.76 23.45
C THR A 261 -17.16 -24.79 22.28
N GLU A 262 -18.40 -24.55 21.88
CA GLU A 262 -18.72 -23.65 20.78
C GLU A 262 -18.42 -22.20 21.13
N LEU A 263 -18.73 -21.77 22.37
CA LEU A 263 -18.40 -20.43 22.88
C LEU A 263 -16.88 -20.21 22.92
N MET A 264 -16.10 -21.19 23.36
CA MET A 264 -14.65 -21.11 23.38
C MET A 264 -14.05 -21.08 21.97
N SER A 265 -14.58 -21.89 21.03
CA SER A 265 -14.19 -21.86 19.63
C SER A 265 -14.46 -20.48 19.03
N ASN A 266 -15.67 -19.95 19.19
CA ASN A 266 -16.04 -18.61 18.71
C ASN A 266 -15.12 -17.53 19.27
N PHE A 267 -14.81 -17.58 20.57
CA PHE A 267 -13.90 -16.64 21.24
C PHE A 267 -12.50 -16.68 20.62
N ASN A 268 -11.94 -17.88 20.40
CA ASN A 268 -10.63 -18.06 19.78
C ASN A 268 -10.60 -17.58 18.33
N LEU A 269 -11.64 -17.87 17.55
CA LEU A 269 -11.77 -17.42 16.15
C LEU A 269 -11.83 -15.90 16.06
N LEU A 270 -12.66 -15.25 16.88
CA LEU A 270 -12.77 -13.78 16.87
C LEU A 270 -11.48 -13.10 17.33
N THR A 271 -10.81 -13.64 18.34
CA THR A 271 -9.52 -13.08 18.81
C THR A 271 -8.42 -13.28 17.77
N THR A 272 -8.44 -14.37 17.00
CA THR A 272 -7.52 -14.56 15.86
C THR A 272 -7.80 -13.56 14.75
N LEU A 273 -9.07 -13.37 14.40
CA LEU A 273 -9.47 -12.36 13.41
C LEU A 273 -9.04 -10.95 13.86
N ASP A 274 -9.19 -10.59 15.14
CA ASP A 274 -8.74 -9.29 15.66
C ASP A 274 -7.24 -9.07 15.42
N VAL A 275 -6.40 -10.09 15.64
CA VAL A 275 -4.95 -10.03 15.35
C VAL A 275 -4.68 -9.85 13.86
N ILE A 276 -5.38 -10.58 12.98
CA ILE A 276 -5.23 -10.46 11.53
C ILE A 276 -5.63 -9.06 11.07
N PHE A 277 -6.77 -8.54 11.53
CA PHE A 277 -7.22 -7.20 11.19
C PHE A 277 -6.34 -6.09 11.80
N ALA A 278 -5.74 -6.31 12.98
CA ALA A 278 -4.75 -5.40 13.54
C ALA A 278 -3.48 -5.31 12.67
N LYS A 279 -2.97 -6.46 12.18
CA LYS A 279 -1.87 -6.51 11.21
C LYS A 279 -2.24 -5.79 9.90
N ALA A 280 -3.46 -5.96 9.41
CA ALA A 280 -3.95 -5.31 8.20
C ALA A 280 -4.08 -3.79 8.35
N LYS A 281 -4.64 -3.30 9.46
CA LYS A 281 -4.72 -1.86 9.80
C LYS A 281 -3.33 -1.24 9.90
N TYR A 282 -2.37 -1.94 10.52
CA TYR A 282 -0.98 -1.51 10.57
C TYR A 282 -0.35 -1.44 9.17
N ALA A 283 -0.63 -2.43 8.31
CA ALA A 283 -0.15 -2.43 6.94
C ALA A 283 -0.70 -1.24 6.13
N ILE A 284 -1.99 -0.90 6.27
CA ILE A 284 -2.59 0.30 5.65
C ILE A 284 -1.89 1.56 6.14
N ALA A 285 -1.68 1.68 7.46
CA ALA A 285 -1.04 2.85 8.05
C ALA A 285 0.41 3.06 7.55
N ASN A 286 1.12 1.99 7.17
CA ASN A 286 2.52 2.02 6.73
C ASN A 286 2.72 1.73 5.23
N ASP A 287 1.68 1.79 4.41
CA ASP A 287 1.69 1.47 2.98
C ASP A 287 2.34 0.09 2.71
N GLY A 288 1.99 -0.88 3.56
CA GLY A 288 2.51 -2.23 3.49
C GLY A 288 1.96 -2.99 2.28
N THR A 289 2.83 -3.68 1.56
CA THR A 289 2.50 -4.55 0.43
C THR A 289 2.87 -6.01 0.73
N LYS A 290 2.25 -6.94 0.03
CA LYS A 290 2.58 -8.35 0.11
C LYS A 290 3.77 -8.65 -0.81
N PRO A 291 4.95 -9.04 -0.28
CA PRO A 291 6.06 -9.47 -1.13
C PRO A 291 5.81 -10.88 -1.69
N GLU A 292 6.39 -11.16 -2.86
CA GLU A 292 6.44 -12.52 -3.40
C GLU A 292 7.48 -13.36 -2.64
N ILE A 293 7.07 -14.51 -2.13
CA ILE A 293 7.98 -15.46 -1.47
C ILE A 293 8.64 -16.34 -2.52
N THR A 294 9.96 -16.29 -2.58
CA THR A 294 10.80 -17.04 -3.52
C THR A 294 11.79 -17.93 -2.78
N ASP A 295 12.44 -18.85 -3.48
CA ASP A 295 13.42 -19.77 -2.84
C ASP A 295 14.80 -19.14 -2.62
N ASN A 296 15.20 -18.16 -3.46
CA ASN A 296 16.57 -17.65 -3.47
C ASN A 296 16.73 -16.21 -3.97
N THR A 297 15.64 -15.46 -4.09
CA THR A 297 15.67 -14.08 -4.60
C THR A 297 15.27 -13.09 -3.50
N ILE A 298 16.12 -12.10 -3.29
CA ILE A 298 15.84 -10.97 -2.42
C ILE A 298 15.91 -9.71 -3.29
N HIS A 299 14.76 -9.05 -3.45
CA HIS A 299 14.63 -7.78 -4.18
C HIS A 299 13.54 -6.93 -3.53
N LEU A 300 13.90 -6.14 -2.56
CA LEU A 300 13.01 -5.21 -1.88
C LEU A 300 13.05 -3.86 -2.61
N ILE A 301 11.95 -3.51 -3.26
CA ILE A 301 11.85 -2.28 -4.06
C ILE A 301 11.38 -1.15 -3.15
N LYS A 302 12.17 -0.09 -3.05
CA LYS A 302 11.88 1.11 -2.24
C LYS A 302 11.41 0.80 -0.82
N GLY A 303 12.10 -0.13 -0.15
CA GLY A 303 11.82 -0.45 1.25
C GLY A 303 11.98 0.77 2.16
N ARG A 304 11.00 0.99 3.03
CA ARG A 304 10.96 2.08 4.02
C ARG A 304 11.07 1.49 5.43
N HIS A 305 11.85 2.13 6.29
CA HIS A 305 12.01 1.66 7.67
C HIS A 305 10.77 2.01 8.50
N PRO A 306 9.99 1.02 9.00
CA PRO A 306 8.67 1.28 9.57
C PRO A 306 8.68 2.05 10.90
N LEU A 307 9.84 2.15 11.56
CA LEU A 307 10.00 2.94 12.81
C LEU A 307 10.42 4.39 12.56
N ILE A 308 10.62 4.79 11.30
CA ILE A 308 10.91 6.17 10.92
C ILE A 308 9.64 6.78 10.35
N SER A 309 9.33 8.03 10.72
CA SER A 309 8.12 8.71 10.23
C SER A 309 8.11 8.83 8.70
N LYS A 310 6.93 8.82 8.09
CA LYS A 310 6.75 8.85 6.63
C LYS A 310 7.38 10.07 5.97
N GLU A 311 7.45 11.20 6.67
CA GLU A 311 8.00 12.46 6.18
C GLU A 311 9.53 12.44 6.13
N LEU A 312 10.17 11.62 6.96
CA LEU A 312 11.63 11.59 7.11
C LEU A 312 12.26 10.33 6.51
N VAL A 313 11.46 9.27 6.29
CA VAL A 313 11.99 8.00 5.81
C VAL A 313 12.44 8.09 4.36
N VAL A 314 13.67 7.67 4.10
CA VAL A 314 14.21 7.51 2.75
C VAL A 314 14.05 6.07 2.33
N SER A 315 13.40 5.86 1.18
CA SER A 315 13.21 4.52 0.63
C SER A 315 14.48 3.98 -0.01
N ASN A 316 14.78 2.70 0.24
CA ASN A 316 15.95 2.01 -0.28
C ASN A 316 15.57 0.75 -1.04
N THR A 317 16.16 0.55 -2.22
CA THR A 317 16.03 -0.71 -2.96
C THR A 317 17.20 -1.61 -2.60
N ILE A 318 16.89 -2.78 -2.01
CA ILE A 318 17.88 -3.77 -1.62
C ILE A 318 17.69 -5.00 -2.49
N HIS A 319 18.72 -5.34 -3.26
CA HIS A 319 18.70 -6.54 -4.11
C HIS A 319 20.04 -7.27 -4.04
N PHE A 320 19.96 -8.58 -3.91
CA PHE A 320 21.14 -9.43 -3.95
C PHE A 320 21.47 -9.87 -5.41
N GLY A 321 20.46 -10.03 -6.25
CA GLY A 321 20.66 -10.48 -7.63
C GLY A 321 21.43 -11.81 -7.69
N ARG A 322 22.62 -11.81 -8.32
CA ARG A 322 23.53 -12.96 -8.36
C ARG A 322 24.45 -13.05 -7.13
N TYR A 323 24.50 -11.99 -6.34
CA TYR A 323 25.41 -11.88 -5.20
C TYR A 323 24.83 -12.58 -3.96
N ARG A 324 25.73 -13.02 -3.08
CA ARG A 324 25.41 -13.56 -1.75
C ARG A 324 25.82 -12.61 -0.65
N SER A 325 26.76 -11.72 -0.93
CA SER A 325 27.30 -10.79 0.05
C SER A 325 27.25 -9.35 -0.45
N ILE A 326 26.82 -8.42 0.40
CA ILE A 326 26.83 -6.99 0.17
C ILE A 326 27.72 -6.35 1.24
N ILE A 327 28.76 -5.62 0.83
CA ILE A 327 29.66 -4.90 1.71
C ILE A 327 29.38 -3.41 1.59
N ILE A 328 28.82 -2.80 2.64
CA ILE A 328 28.47 -1.38 2.67
C ILE A 328 29.64 -0.58 3.23
N THR A 329 30.14 0.37 2.47
CA THR A 329 31.23 1.25 2.89
C THR A 329 30.78 2.72 2.90
N GLY A 330 31.45 3.56 3.64
CA GLY A 330 31.13 4.99 3.75
C GLY A 330 31.15 5.51 5.20
N PRO A 331 30.80 6.79 5.45
CA PRO A 331 30.79 7.37 6.80
C PRO A 331 29.70 6.76 7.69
N ASN A 332 29.93 6.74 9.02
CA ASN A 332 28.95 6.18 9.99
C ASN A 332 27.63 6.96 9.99
N THR A 333 27.69 8.25 9.81
CA THR A 333 26.53 9.14 9.76
C THR A 333 25.63 8.93 8.55
N GLY A 334 26.06 8.14 7.55
CA GLY A 334 25.37 7.93 6.28
C GLY A 334 24.13 7.03 6.35
N GLY A 335 23.89 6.29 7.44
CA GLY A 335 22.74 5.38 7.58
C GLY A 335 23.04 3.91 7.22
N LYS A 336 24.31 3.47 7.26
CA LYS A 336 24.71 2.07 7.03
C LYS A 336 23.98 1.10 7.95
N THR A 337 23.98 1.39 9.25
CA THR A 337 23.27 0.62 10.29
C THR A 337 21.76 0.54 10.03
N VAL A 338 21.17 1.65 9.53
CA VAL A 338 19.74 1.69 9.19
C VAL A 338 19.41 0.76 8.02
N ALA A 339 20.30 0.67 7.02
CA ALA A 339 20.13 -0.25 5.89
C ALA A 339 20.20 -1.73 6.33
N LEU A 340 21.11 -2.09 7.25
CA LEU A 340 21.16 -3.42 7.87
C LEU A 340 19.87 -3.74 8.62
N LYS A 341 19.45 -2.82 9.52
CA LYS A 341 18.22 -2.97 10.30
C LYS A 341 16.99 -3.07 9.40
N LEU A 342 16.93 -2.30 8.32
CA LEU A 342 15.84 -2.35 7.35
C LEU A 342 15.68 -3.75 6.78
N LEU A 343 16.75 -4.34 6.22
CA LEU A 343 16.69 -5.69 5.64
C LEU A 343 16.26 -6.72 6.67
N GLY A 344 16.91 -6.72 7.86
CA GLY A 344 16.61 -7.67 8.92
C GLY A 344 15.19 -7.56 9.45
N LEU A 345 14.74 -6.33 9.73
CA LEU A 345 13.41 -6.07 10.28
C LEU A 345 12.30 -6.45 9.28
N LEU A 346 12.43 -6.05 8.01
CA LEU A 346 11.45 -6.43 6.99
C LEU A 346 11.40 -7.96 6.79
N SER A 347 12.55 -8.65 6.88
CA SER A 347 12.59 -10.11 6.80
C SER A 347 11.86 -10.78 7.97
N ILE A 348 12.06 -10.31 9.22
CA ILE A 348 11.33 -10.82 10.39
C ILE A 348 9.83 -10.51 10.27
N MET A 349 9.45 -9.32 9.82
CA MET A 349 8.06 -8.96 9.61
C MET A 349 7.37 -9.93 8.65
N VAL A 350 7.98 -10.23 7.51
CA VAL A 350 7.44 -11.20 6.55
C VAL A 350 7.29 -12.58 7.20
N GLN A 351 8.32 -13.06 7.91
CA GLN A 351 8.30 -14.36 8.58
C GLN A 351 7.35 -14.43 9.79
N SER A 352 6.81 -13.29 10.20
CA SER A 352 5.72 -13.16 11.19
C SER A 352 4.35 -12.90 10.55
N GLY A 353 4.23 -13.03 9.22
CA GLY A 353 2.99 -12.81 8.48
C GLY A 353 2.54 -11.35 8.46
N LEU A 354 3.47 -10.40 8.37
CA LEU A 354 3.19 -8.98 8.24
C LEU A 354 3.48 -8.50 6.81
N LEU A 355 2.60 -7.70 6.26
CA LEU A 355 2.87 -6.95 5.04
C LEU A 355 3.91 -5.87 5.33
N ILE A 356 4.84 -5.68 4.40
CA ILE A 356 6.00 -4.80 4.60
C ILE A 356 5.91 -3.52 3.76
N PRO A 357 6.48 -2.39 4.22
CA PRO A 357 6.46 -1.12 3.50
C PRO A 357 7.47 -1.09 2.34
N VAL A 358 7.10 -1.77 1.25
CA VAL A 358 7.85 -1.85 -0.01
C VAL A 358 6.92 -1.62 -1.19
N ASP A 359 7.46 -1.33 -2.39
CA ASP A 359 6.65 -1.22 -3.59
C ASP A 359 6.29 -2.61 -4.15
N GLU A 360 5.21 -2.68 -4.95
CA GLU A 360 4.74 -3.89 -5.61
C GLU A 360 5.84 -4.53 -6.48
N GLY A 361 5.81 -5.86 -6.58
CA GLY A 361 6.83 -6.63 -7.28
C GLY A 361 8.07 -6.93 -6.44
N SER A 362 8.10 -6.53 -5.17
CA SER A 362 9.15 -6.91 -4.23
C SER A 362 9.13 -8.40 -3.96
N LYS A 363 10.34 -8.99 -3.86
CA LYS A 363 10.57 -10.42 -3.64
C LYS A 363 11.44 -10.63 -2.43
N THR A 364 11.15 -11.66 -1.66
CA THR A 364 11.98 -12.09 -0.53
C THR A 364 11.97 -13.61 -0.40
N MET A 365 12.87 -14.12 0.39
CA MET A 365 12.92 -15.55 0.74
C MET A 365 12.65 -15.76 2.22
N VAL A 366 12.40 -17.01 2.59
CA VAL A 366 12.27 -17.42 3.98
C VAL A 366 13.62 -17.89 4.48
N PHE A 367 14.14 -17.22 5.51
CA PHE A 367 15.41 -17.56 6.12
C PHE A 367 15.24 -18.61 7.21
N SER A 368 16.20 -19.53 7.31
CA SER A 368 16.31 -20.49 8.43
C SER A 368 16.63 -19.78 9.73
N ASN A 369 17.55 -18.82 9.68
CA ASN A 369 17.96 -17.96 10.79
C ASN A 369 18.22 -16.55 10.28
N ILE A 370 17.99 -15.56 11.15
CA ILE A 370 18.34 -14.16 10.91
C ILE A 370 19.24 -13.72 12.05
N PHE A 371 20.53 -13.62 11.76
CA PHE A 371 21.56 -13.20 12.71
C PHE A 371 21.86 -11.71 12.52
N ALA A 372 21.96 -11.00 13.63
CA ALA A 372 22.28 -9.59 13.62
C ALA A 372 23.26 -9.27 14.78
N ASP A 373 24.42 -8.77 14.44
CA ASP A 373 25.32 -8.07 15.36
C ASP A 373 25.38 -6.61 14.93
N ILE A 374 24.48 -5.81 15.51
CA ILE A 374 24.23 -4.40 15.15
C ILE A 374 24.14 -3.59 16.42
N GLY A 375 24.85 -2.48 16.47
CA GLY A 375 24.79 -1.50 17.54
C GLY A 375 26.06 -1.40 18.37
N ASP A 376 26.36 -0.18 18.82
CA ASP A 376 27.44 0.16 19.75
C ASP A 376 26.94 -0.09 21.18
N GLU A 377 27.54 -1.05 21.89
CA GLU A 377 27.38 -1.17 23.33
C GLU A 377 28.21 -0.09 24.05
N GLN A 378 27.84 1.20 23.88
CA GLN A 378 28.42 2.31 24.62
C GLN A 378 27.86 2.40 26.05
N SER A 379 27.68 1.29 26.73
CA SER A 379 27.43 1.32 28.16
C SER A 379 28.77 1.45 28.91
N ILE A 380 28.91 2.54 29.62
CA ILE A 380 30.11 2.92 30.42
C ILE A 380 30.52 1.82 31.40
N GLU A 381 29.69 0.86 31.74
CA GLU A 381 29.92 -0.20 32.72
C GLU A 381 30.62 -1.45 32.15
N GLN A 382 30.80 -1.62 30.84
CA GLN A 382 31.43 -2.80 30.21
C GLN A 382 32.59 -2.42 29.29
N SER A 383 33.54 -1.65 29.78
CA SER A 383 34.72 -1.19 29.03
C SER A 383 35.81 -2.28 28.79
N LEU A 384 35.55 -3.53 29.02
CA LEU A 384 36.39 -4.65 28.56
C LEU A 384 35.82 -5.23 27.26
N SER A 385 36.09 -4.41 26.27
CA SER A 385 36.15 -4.67 24.84
C SER A 385 34.78 -4.95 24.13
N THR A 386 34.26 -3.91 23.56
CA THR A 386 33.34 -3.96 22.43
C THR A 386 33.77 -5.02 21.44
N PHE A 387 35.06 -5.14 21.12
CA PHE A 387 35.63 -6.18 20.25
C PHE A 387 35.34 -7.60 20.73
N SER A 388 35.60 -7.92 22.03
CA SER A 388 35.35 -9.28 22.54
C SER A 388 33.87 -9.65 22.55
N SER A 389 32.97 -8.69 22.80
CA SER A 389 31.53 -8.89 22.73
C SER A 389 31.09 -9.23 21.31
N HIS A 390 31.50 -8.43 20.31
CA HIS A 390 31.22 -8.68 18.91
C HIS A 390 31.75 -10.04 18.44
N ILE A 391 33.02 -10.35 18.75
CA ILE A 391 33.61 -11.65 18.37
C ILE A 391 32.87 -12.82 19.02
N THR A 392 32.46 -12.71 20.28
CA THR A 392 31.68 -13.77 20.93
C THR A 392 30.33 -14.01 20.24
N LYS A 393 29.67 -12.95 19.81
CA LYS A 393 28.42 -13.07 19.02
C LYS A 393 28.69 -13.69 17.65
N ILE A 394 29.73 -13.23 16.95
CA ILE A 394 30.14 -13.76 15.64
C ILE A 394 30.48 -15.26 15.73
N ILE A 395 31.19 -15.72 16.76
CA ILE A 395 31.49 -17.17 16.97
C ILE A 395 30.18 -17.97 16.97
N LYS A 396 29.17 -17.55 17.75
CA LYS A 396 27.87 -18.23 17.82
C LYS A 396 27.14 -18.22 16.46
N ILE A 397 27.27 -17.14 15.66
CA ILE A 397 26.72 -17.05 14.31
C ILE A 397 27.40 -18.10 13.42
N LEU A 398 28.74 -18.13 13.41
CA LEU A 398 29.54 -19.06 12.57
C LEU A 398 29.25 -20.53 12.89
N GLU A 399 28.95 -20.87 14.15
CA GLU A 399 28.57 -22.23 14.58
C GLU A 399 27.21 -22.69 14.02
N SER A 400 26.30 -21.76 13.73
CA SER A 400 24.89 -22.05 13.42
C SER A 400 24.45 -21.60 12.02
N VAL A 401 25.32 -20.95 11.26
CA VAL A 401 25.01 -20.41 9.94
C VAL A 401 24.85 -21.52 8.89
N ASP A 402 23.88 -21.37 8.01
CA ASP A 402 23.62 -22.22 6.85
C ASP A 402 23.36 -21.41 5.57
N SER A 403 23.16 -22.10 4.45
CA SER A 403 22.96 -21.47 3.14
C SER A 403 21.66 -20.67 2.99
N LYS A 404 20.71 -20.81 3.92
CA LYS A 404 19.45 -20.06 4.00
C LYS A 404 19.44 -19.05 5.14
N SER A 405 20.58 -18.83 5.79
CA SER A 405 20.72 -17.83 6.86
C SER A 405 20.93 -16.43 6.27
N LEU A 406 20.37 -15.42 6.95
CA LEU A 406 20.69 -14.00 6.75
C LEU A 406 21.62 -13.55 7.88
N VAL A 407 22.79 -13.00 7.53
CA VAL A 407 23.79 -12.52 8.47
C VAL A 407 24.00 -11.00 8.27
N LEU A 408 23.77 -10.24 9.32
CA LEU A 408 23.86 -8.78 9.34
C LEU A 408 24.92 -8.36 10.37
N LEU A 409 26.05 -7.82 9.89
CA LEU A 409 27.17 -7.44 10.75
C LEU A 409 27.47 -5.96 10.57
N ASP A 410 27.42 -5.22 11.66
CA ASP A 410 27.77 -3.79 11.67
C ASP A 410 29.21 -3.62 12.12
N GLU A 411 29.95 -2.75 11.42
CA GLU A 411 31.36 -2.40 11.69
C GLU A 411 32.30 -3.62 11.88
N LEU A 412 32.18 -4.62 10.99
CA LEU A 412 32.95 -5.86 11.11
C LEU A 412 34.45 -5.61 11.18
N GLY A 413 35.07 -6.16 12.24
CA GLY A 413 36.50 -6.05 12.52
C GLY A 413 36.89 -4.79 13.29
N SER A 414 35.96 -3.90 13.67
CA SER A 414 36.26 -2.72 14.47
C SER A 414 36.73 -3.05 15.89
N GLY A 415 37.40 -2.11 16.54
CA GLY A 415 37.83 -2.23 17.93
C GLY A 415 39.19 -2.89 18.17
N THR A 416 39.97 -3.17 17.11
CA THR A 416 41.35 -3.70 17.18
C THR A 416 42.27 -2.95 16.22
N ASP A 417 43.55 -3.39 16.09
CA ASP A 417 44.45 -2.85 15.07
C ASP A 417 43.82 -2.93 13.67
N PRO A 418 43.88 -1.87 12.87
CA PRO A 418 43.21 -1.82 11.57
C PRO A 418 43.60 -2.96 10.60
N LYS A 419 44.86 -3.39 10.61
CA LYS A 419 45.33 -4.49 9.73
C LYS A 419 44.85 -5.84 10.22
N GLU A 420 44.87 -6.06 11.52
CA GLU A 420 44.35 -7.30 12.13
C GLU A 420 42.83 -7.35 11.96
N GLY A 421 42.12 -6.24 12.21
CA GLY A 421 40.69 -6.14 12.04
C GLY A 421 40.25 -6.40 10.60
N ALA A 422 40.92 -5.84 9.61
CA ALA A 422 40.64 -6.06 8.20
C ALA A 422 40.89 -7.54 7.80
N SER A 423 41.99 -8.13 8.28
CA SER A 423 42.35 -9.55 8.01
C SER A 423 41.32 -10.51 8.60
N LEU A 424 40.86 -10.22 9.83
CA LEU A 424 39.84 -11.01 10.52
C LEU A 424 38.49 -10.87 9.78
N ALA A 425 38.11 -9.63 9.37
CA ALA A 425 36.90 -9.38 8.65
C ALA A 425 36.85 -10.16 7.32
N ILE A 426 37.94 -10.18 6.57
CA ILE A 426 38.07 -10.94 5.32
C ILE A 426 37.89 -12.44 5.61
N SER A 427 38.57 -12.97 6.65
CA SER A 427 38.47 -14.39 6.99
C SER A 427 37.08 -14.83 7.42
N ILE A 428 36.35 -13.97 8.17
CA ILE A 428 34.96 -14.20 8.54
C ILE A 428 34.06 -14.19 7.31
N MET A 429 34.28 -13.25 6.39
CA MET A 429 33.52 -13.17 5.13
C MET A 429 33.76 -14.39 4.24
N ASP A 430 35.00 -14.90 4.16
CA ASP A 430 35.30 -16.12 3.40
C ASP A 430 34.52 -17.30 3.96
N TYR A 431 34.48 -17.48 5.26
CA TYR A 431 33.71 -18.56 5.91
C TYR A 431 32.20 -18.43 5.64
N LEU A 432 31.64 -17.22 5.76
CA LEU A 432 30.22 -16.97 5.48
C LEU A 432 29.90 -17.23 4.00
N ARG A 433 30.80 -16.90 3.10
CA ARG A 433 30.67 -17.14 1.67
C ARG A 433 30.73 -18.65 1.34
N GLU A 434 31.66 -19.39 1.96
CA GLU A 434 31.72 -20.85 1.84
C GLU A 434 30.44 -21.54 2.32
N SER A 435 29.84 -21.02 3.39
CA SER A 435 28.53 -21.46 3.90
C SER A 435 27.37 -21.06 3.01
N LYS A 436 27.60 -20.24 1.97
CA LYS A 436 26.61 -19.69 1.02
C LYS A 436 25.50 -18.87 1.71
N ALA A 437 25.74 -18.35 2.91
CA ALA A 437 24.80 -17.49 3.61
C ALA A 437 24.59 -16.16 2.87
N TYR A 438 23.41 -15.57 3.02
CA TYR A 438 23.18 -14.19 2.59
C TYR A 438 23.76 -13.26 3.65
N THR A 439 24.68 -12.40 3.25
CA THR A 439 25.44 -11.57 4.18
C THR A 439 25.36 -10.10 3.78
N MET A 440 25.07 -9.24 4.75
CA MET A 440 25.18 -7.79 4.57
C MET A 440 26.01 -7.21 5.70
N VAL A 441 27.11 -6.54 5.34
CA VAL A 441 28.12 -6.11 6.29
C VAL A 441 28.44 -4.65 6.10
N THR A 442 28.66 -3.92 7.17
CA THR A 442 29.22 -2.57 7.09
C THR A 442 30.67 -2.58 7.58
N THR A 443 31.50 -1.73 7.02
CA THR A 443 32.90 -1.61 7.37
C THR A 443 33.50 -0.26 6.96
N HIS A 444 34.63 0.09 7.59
CA HIS A 444 35.45 1.25 7.23
C HIS A 444 36.74 0.84 6.51
N TYR A 445 37.05 -0.46 6.43
CA TYR A 445 38.31 -0.92 5.89
C TYR A 445 38.36 -0.87 4.35
N PRO A 446 39.37 -0.16 3.77
CA PRO A 446 39.56 -0.13 2.33
C PRO A 446 39.82 -1.53 1.72
N GLU A 447 40.45 -2.42 2.48
CA GLU A 447 40.75 -3.80 2.07
C GLU A 447 39.48 -4.59 1.76
N MET A 448 38.40 -4.33 2.49
CA MET A 448 37.09 -4.98 2.25
C MET A 448 36.43 -4.51 0.94
N LYS A 449 36.72 -3.27 0.49
CA LYS A 449 36.27 -2.82 -0.83
C LYS A 449 36.95 -3.59 -1.97
N LEU A 450 38.27 -3.81 -1.82
CA LEU A 450 39.06 -4.62 -2.77
C LEU A 450 38.61 -6.08 -2.75
N TYR A 451 38.36 -6.62 -1.59
CA TYR A 451 37.82 -7.97 -1.42
C TYR A 451 36.54 -8.17 -2.22
N ALA A 452 35.54 -7.27 -2.03
CA ALA A 452 34.29 -7.33 -2.74
C ALA A 452 34.45 -7.17 -4.29
N PHE A 453 35.41 -6.36 -4.70
CA PHE A 453 35.67 -6.14 -6.14
C PHE A 453 36.23 -7.36 -6.84
N ASN A 454 37.02 -8.17 -6.13
CA ASN A 454 37.70 -9.35 -6.69
C ASN A 454 36.83 -10.62 -6.73
N LEU A 455 35.61 -10.56 -6.23
CA LEU A 455 34.71 -11.73 -6.09
C LEU A 455 33.40 -11.53 -6.88
N ASP A 456 33.01 -12.57 -7.61
CA ASP A 456 31.80 -12.54 -8.45
C ASP A 456 30.50 -12.64 -7.65
N ASP A 457 30.53 -13.17 -6.44
CA ASP A 457 29.38 -13.41 -5.56
C ASP A 457 29.23 -12.35 -4.44
N THR A 458 30.10 -11.34 -4.46
CA THR A 458 30.12 -10.26 -3.47
C THR A 458 30.06 -8.91 -4.17
N VAL A 459 29.31 -7.95 -3.64
CA VAL A 459 29.14 -6.63 -4.24
C VAL A 459 29.42 -5.52 -3.23
N ASN A 460 30.08 -4.46 -3.68
CA ASN A 460 30.21 -3.24 -2.90
C ASN A 460 28.89 -2.46 -2.93
N ALA A 461 28.61 -1.79 -1.82
CA ALA A 461 27.54 -0.81 -1.71
C ALA A 461 28.02 0.41 -0.93
N SER A 462 27.36 1.52 -1.14
CA SER A 462 27.64 2.76 -0.40
C SER A 462 26.34 3.44 0.00
N VAL A 463 26.44 4.29 1.03
CA VAL A 463 25.38 5.22 1.35
C VAL A 463 25.76 6.58 0.81
N GLU A 464 24.88 7.18 0.03
CA GLU A 464 25.08 8.45 -0.62
C GLU A 464 25.18 9.56 0.44
N PHE A 465 26.13 10.48 0.25
CA PHE A 465 26.34 11.64 1.11
C PHE A 465 26.34 12.89 0.26
N ASP A 466 25.49 13.84 0.58
CA ASP A 466 25.43 15.12 -0.11
C ASP A 466 26.56 16.03 0.40
N ILE A 467 27.54 16.23 -0.46
CA ILE A 467 28.70 17.07 -0.17
C ILE A 467 28.31 18.55 -0.12
N ASP A 468 27.26 18.96 -0.82
CA ASP A 468 26.83 20.36 -0.88
C ASP A 468 26.12 20.79 0.39
N THR A 469 25.24 19.96 0.93
CA THR A 469 24.53 20.23 2.18
C THR A 469 25.23 19.70 3.42
N LEU A 470 26.30 18.92 3.28
CA LEU A 470 27.00 18.16 4.35
C LEU A 470 26.03 17.25 5.14
N ARG A 471 25.04 16.72 4.48
CA ARG A 471 24.03 15.84 5.08
C ARG A 471 24.01 14.48 4.41
N PRO A 472 23.76 13.40 5.18
CA PRO A 472 23.49 12.09 4.58
C PRO A 472 22.16 12.14 3.83
N THR A 473 22.12 11.56 2.63
CA THR A 473 20.86 11.34 1.89
C THR A 473 20.15 10.08 2.33
N TYR A 474 20.81 9.19 3.08
CA TYR A 474 20.34 7.88 3.51
C TYR A 474 20.00 6.91 2.36
N ARG A 475 20.42 7.20 1.14
CA ARG A 475 20.19 6.34 -0.03
C ARG A 475 21.30 5.32 -0.18
N LEU A 476 20.91 4.05 -0.22
CA LEU A 476 21.81 2.92 -0.48
C LEU A 476 21.99 2.72 -1.99
N GLN A 477 23.23 2.69 -2.44
CA GLN A 477 23.63 2.40 -3.82
C GLN A 477 24.41 1.09 -3.85
N ILE A 478 23.81 0.04 -4.42
CA ILE A 478 24.44 -1.27 -4.58
C ILE A 478 25.19 -1.28 -5.91
N GLY A 479 26.42 -1.80 -5.90
CA GLY A 479 27.31 -1.83 -7.07
C GLY A 479 28.34 -0.69 -7.07
N THR A 480 28.22 0.29 -6.16
CA THR A 480 29.12 1.43 -6.07
C THR A 480 29.85 1.43 -4.72
N PRO A 481 31.17 1.36 -4.68
CA PRO A 481 31.93 1.51 -3.44
C PRO A 481 31.85 2.94 -2.91
N GLY A 482 31.83 3.11 -1.57
CA GLY A 482 31.72 4.44 -0.96
C GLY A 482 33.02 5.23 -0.98
N THR A 483 32.93 6.53 -1.26
CA THR A 483 34.05 7.47 -1.16
C THR A 483 34.24 7.98 0.28
N SER A 484 35.50 8.20 0.67
CA SER A 484 35.82 8.87 1.91
C SER A 484 35.92 10.38 1.67
N ASN A 485 34.87 11.13 2.01
CA ASN A 485 34.80 12.58 1.76
C ASN A 485 35.29 13.41 2.94
N ALA A 486 36.10 12.82 3.85
CA ALA A 486 36.54 13.51 5.08
C ALA A 486 37.27 14.84 4.85
N LEU A 487 38.14 14.91 3.84
CA LEU A 487 38.89 16.14 3.51
C LEU A 487 37.98 17.22 2.91
N GLU A 488 37.01 16.85 2.09
CA GLU A 488 36.03 17.80 1.54
C GLU A 488 35.07 18.32 2.64
N ILE A 489 34.64 17.45 3.53
CA ILE A 489 33.83 17.80 4.71
C ILE A 489 34.64 18.77 5.61
N ALA A 490 35.90 18.45 5.92
CA ALA A 490 36.76 19.28 6.75
C ALA A 490 37.00 20.68 6.11
N LYS A 491 37.16 20.74 4.79
CA LYS A 491 37.27 21.98 4.04
C LYS A 491 36.04 22.87 4.20
N ARG A 492 34.85 22.28 4.05
CA ARG A 492 33.58 23.02 4.17
C ARG A 492 33.27 23.45 5.61
N LEU A 493 33.71 22.68 6.59
CA LEU A 493 33.60 23.02 8.00
C LEU A 493 34.59 24.12 8.43
N GLY A 494 35.44 24.58 7.49
CA GLY A 494 36.34 25.72 7.72
C GLY A 494 37.75 25.35 8.15
N LEU A 495 38.19 24.09 7.98
CA LEU A 495 39.60 23.73 8.19
C LEU A 495 40.47 24.48 7.18
N ARG A 496 41.58 25.01 7.66
CA ARG A 496 42.52 25.81 6.84
C ARG A 496 43.00 25.04 5.61
N ASN A 497 43.01 25.69 4.46
CA ASN A 497 43.38 25.09 3.19
C ASN A 497 44.81 24.53 3.18
N ASP A 498 45.75 25.13 3.90
CA ASP A 498 47.14 24.64 4.01
C ASP A 498 47.20 23.25 4.71
N ILE A 499 46.37 23.04 5.74
CA ILE A 499 46.27 21.76 6.45
C ILE A 499 45.63 20.71 5.51
N ILE A 500 44.61 21.09 4.72
CA ILE A 500 43.94 20.18 3.79
C ILE A 500 44.87 19.77 2.66
N GLU A 501 45.62 20.74 2.08
CA GLU A 501 46.60 20.42 1.03
C GLU A 501 47.75 19.54 1.55
N HIS A 502 48.19 19.77 2.78
CA HIS A 502 49.17 18.91 3.41
C HIS A 502 48.60 17.51 3.65
N ALA A 503 47.37 17.38 4.17
CA ALA A 503 46.72 16.10 4.37
C ALA A 503 46.50 15.31 3.05
N LYS A 504 46.16 16.01 1.94
CA LYS A 504 46.12 15.41 0.61
C LYS A 504 47.47 14.84 0.18
N LYS A 505 48.57 15.61 0.37
CA LYS A 505 49.92 15.14 0.02
C LYS A 505 50.34 13.94 0.86
N VAL A 506 50.04 13.92 2.18
CA VAL A 506 50.30 12.79 3.06
C VAL A 506 49.50 11.59 2.63
N SER A 507 48.19 11.74 2.34
CA SER A 507 47.36 10.65 1.84
C SER A 507 47.91 10.04 0.55
N LEU A 508 48.33 10.86 -0.40
CA LEU A 508 48.96 10.39 -1.66
C LEU A 508 50.26 9.61 -1.44
N SER A 509 51.01 9.89 -0.37
CA SER A 509 52.23 9.16 -0.01
C SER A 509 51.97 7.77 0.53
N PHE A 510 50.77 7.50 1.04
CA PHE A 510 50.33 6.18 1.51
C PHE A 510 49.55 5.38 0.44
N ASP A 511 49.11 6.03 -0.65
CA ASP A 511 48.33 5.38 -1.71
C ASP A 511 49.23 4.52 -2.63
N ASN A 512 49.04 3.23 -2.61
CA ASN A 512 49.61 2.31 -3.62
C ASN A 512 48.88 2.52 -4.96
N GLN A 513 49.53 2.17 -6.11
CA GLN A 513 48.97 2.29 -7.46
C GLN A 513 47.53 1.71 -7.61
N THR A 514 47.21 0.71 -6.82
CA THR A 514 45.89 0.08 -6.75
C THR A 514 44.78 1.02 -6.25
N SER A 515 45.08 1.90 -5.29
CA SER A 515 44.12 2.88 -4.75
C SER A 515 43.77 3.97 -5.77
N VAL A 516 44.71 4.35 -6.63
CA VAL A 516 44.47 5.34 -7.71
C VAL A 516 43.56 4.76 -8.80
N LEU A 517 43.76 3.48 -9.15
CA LEU A 517 42.90 2.79 -10.12
C LEU A 517 41.48 2.62 -9.58
N MET A 518 41.36 2.28 -8.30
CA MET A 518 40.05 2.15 -7.64
C MET A 518 39.27 3.47 -7.61
N LYS A 519 39.91 4.58 -7.27
CA LYS A 519 39.27 5.90 -7.34
C LYS A 519 38.74 6.24 -8.73
N LYS A 520 39.48 5.85 -9.78
CA LYS A 520 39.05 6.07 -11.16
C LYS A 520 37.85 5.21 -11.57
N LEU A 521 37.85 3.93 -11.16
CA LEU A 521 36.73 3.01 -11.39
C LEU A 521 35.48 3.43 -10.59
N GLU A 522 35.68 3.94 -9.36
CA GLU A 522 34.63 4.47 -8.51
C GLU A 522 33.91 5.67 -9.18
N ILE A 523 34.67 6.63 -9.71
CA ILE A 523 34.12 7.79 -10.44
C ILE A 523 33.31 7.31 -11.65
N GLN A 524 33.87 6.42 -12.46
CA GLN A 524 33.18 5.87 -13.64
C GLN A 524 31.90 5.11 -13.27
N SER A 525 31.92 4.37 -12.16
CA SER A 525 30.73 3.63 -11.67
C SER A 525 29.63 4.60 -11.20
N ILE A 526 29.97 5.71 -10.55
CA ILE A 526 29.04 6.75 -10.14
C ILE A 526 28.38 7.42 -11.35
N GLU A 527 29.21 7.82 -12.35
CA GLU A 527 28.72 8.41 -13.59
C GLU A 527 27.75 7.46 -14.34
N LEU A 528 28.13 6.17 -14.46
CA LEU A 528 27.30 5.18 -15.13
C LEU A 528 25.98 4.95 -14.38
N ASN A 529 25.98 4.92 -13.05
CA ASN A 529 24.76 4.75 -12.26
C ASN A 529 23.83 5.98 -12.37
N GLN A 530 24.38 7.19 -12.43
CA GLN A 530 23.60 8.39 -12.71
C GLN A 530 22.92 8.33 -14.09
N GLU A 531 23.65 7.89 -15.13
CA GLU A 531 23.07 7.72 -16.45
C GLU A 531 21.98 6.63 -16.48
N ILE A 532 22.17 5.54 -15.73
CA ILE A 532 21.16 4.48 -15.60
C ILE A 532 19.90 5.00 -14.92
N ASP A 533 20.01 5.79 -13.85
CA ASP A 533 18.87 6.34 -13.14
C ASP A 533 18.15 7.41 -13.98
N ASP A 534 18.86 8.22 -14.71
CA ASP A 534 18.30 9.13 -15.71
C ASP A 534 17.55 8.39 -16.83
N TYR A 535 18.11 7.28 -17.30
CA TYR A 535 17.46 6.45 -18.30
C TYR A 535 16.19 5.79 -17.75
N LYS A 536 16.23 5.27 -16.52
CA LYS A 536 15.05 4.69 -15.85
C LYS A 536 13.95 5.73 -15.64
N SER A 537 14.31 6.94 -15.22
CA SER A 537 13.34 8.02 -15.03
C SER A 537 12.64 8.40 -16.35
N LYS A 538 13.41 8.51 -17.44
CA LYS A 538 12.87 8.76 -18.78
C LYS A 538 12.00 7.62 -19.29
N LYS A 539 12.39 6.37 -19.02
CA LYS A 539 11.61 5.19 -19.37
C LYS A 539 10.27 5.18 -18.66
N ASN A 540 10.26 5.41 -17.36
CA ASN A 540 9.01 5.46 -16.56
C ASN A 540 8.08 6.60 -17.02
N ALA A 541 8.63 7.77 -17.35
CA ALA A 541 7.87 8.88 -17.90
C ALA A 541 7.25 8.54 -19.27
N LEU A 542 7.99 7.80 -20.13
CA LEU A 542 7.47 7.30 -21.40
C LEU A 542 6.37 6.25 -21.22
N GLU A 543 6.51 5.34 -20.28
CA GLU A 543 5.50 4.32 -19.97
C GLU A 543 4.19 4.96 -19.46
N LEU A 544 4.28 5.94 -18.56
CA LEU A 544 3.13 6.73 -18.12
C LEU A 544 2.43 7.44 -19.29
N ARG A 545 3.21 8.08 -20.15
CA ARG A 545 2.67 8.79 -21.31
C ARG A 545 2.03 7.84 -22.33
N ASN A 546 2.62 6.65 -22.52
CA ASN A 546 2.01 5.61 -23.34
C ASN A 546 0.69 5.11 -22.76
N HIS A 547 0.59 4.96 -21.45
CA HIS A 547 -0.66 4.58 -20.78
C HIS A 547 -1.75 5.65 -20.92
N GLU A 548 -1.40 6.93 -20.82
CA GLU A 548 -2.30 8.04 -21.07
C GLU A 548 -2.79 8.07 -22.53
N ILE A 549 -1.88 7.89 -23.49
CA ILE A 549 -2.23 7.79 -24.91
C ILE A 549 -3.17 6.62 -25.17
N GLN A 550 -2.94 5.47 -24.55
CA GLN A 550 -3.80 4.30 -24.69
C GLN A 550 -5.22 4.58 -24.16
N LYS A 551 -5.33 5.23 -23.00
CA LYS A 551 -6.64 5.65 -22.46
C LYS A 551 -7.39 6.60 -23.38
N VAL A 552 -6.70 7.57 -23.95
CA VAL A 552 -7.31 8.54 -24.90
C VAL A 552 -7.74 7.82 -26.18
N LEU A 553 -6.94 6.89 -26.69
CA LEU A 553 -7.28 6.07 -27.86
C LEU A 553 -8.52 5.21 -27.62
N ASP A 554 -8.62 4.56 -26.46
CA ASP A 554 -9.77 3.73 -26.12
C ASP A 554 -11.05 4.57 -25.93
N GLN A 555 -10.91 5.77 -25.34
CA GLN A 555 -12.03 6.71 -25.25
C GLN A 555 -12.47 7.19 -26.62
N THR A 556 -11.54 7.58 -27.48
CA THR A 556 -11.84 8.03 -28.85
C THR A 556 -12.54 6.94 -29.68
N LYS A 557 -12.11 5.66 -29.52
CA LYS A 557 -12.78 4.54 -30.19
C LYS A 557 -14.22 4.34 -29.69
N LYS A 558 -14.46 4.51 -28.37
CA LYS A 558 -15.81 4.43 -27.80
C LYS A 558 -16.71 5.57 -28.33
N ASP A 559 -16.16 6.75 -28.44
CA ASP A 559 -16.90 7.91 -28.93
C ASP A 559 -17.19 7.80 -30.44
N GLN A 560 -16.23 7.30 -31.24
CA GLN A 560 -16.46 6.94 -32.66
C GLN A 560 -17.56 5.89 -32.83
N ASN A 561 -17.55 4.84 -32.04
CA ASN A 561 -18.57 3.80 -32.10
C ASN A 561 -19.97 4.35 -31.73
N LYS A 562 -20.07 5.23 -30.73
CA LYS A 562 -21.34 5.91 -30.40
C LYS A 562 -21.83 6.76 -31.54
N ALA A 563 -20.95 7.59 -32.12
CA ALA A 563 -21.30 8.42 -33.28
C ALA A 563 -21.75 7.60 -34.51
N TYR A 564 -21.15 6.42 -34.70
CA TYR A 564 -21.53 5.49 -35.77
C TYR A 564 -22.93 4.91 -35.54
N VAL A 565 -23.25 4.52 -34.32
CA VAL A 565 -24.57 3.99 -33.94
C VAL A 565 -25.66 5.10 -34.08
N GLU A 566 -25.36 6.33 -33.70
CA GLU A 566 -26.28 7.47 -33.87
C GLU A 566 -26.51 7.80 -35.34
N LEU A 567 -25.46 7.76 -36.17
CA LEU A 567 -25.54 7.96 -37.59
C LEU A 567 -26.43 6.90 -38.29
N GLU A 568 -26.31 5.65 -37.91
CA GLU A 568 -27.13 4.55 -38.41
C GLU A 568 -28.59 4.68 -37.98
N LYS A 569 -28.86 5.12 -36.75
CA LYS A 569 -30.24 5.46 -36.34
C LYS A 569 -30.82 6.59 -37.13
N TYR A 570 -30.06 7.66 -37.33
CA TYR A 570 -30.52 8.83 -38.11
C TYR A 570 -30.78 8.48 -39.58
N LYS A 571 -29.95 7.64 -40.19
CA LYS A 571 -30.19 7.08 -41.54
C LYS A 571 -31.50 6.28 -41.60
N ALA A 572 -31.73 5.40 -40.64
CA ALA A 572 -32.95 4.60 -40.58
C ALA A 572 -34.20 5.44 -40.45
N GLU A 573 -34.17 6.50 -39.61
CA GLU A 573 -35.29 7.45 -39.46
C GLU A 573 -35.60 8.24 -40.76
N ILE A 574 -34.55 8.70 -41.47
CA ILE A 574 -34.73 9.41 -42.76
C ILE A 574 -35.33 8.48 -43.81
N ILE A 575 -34.85 7.22 -43.89
CA ILE A 575 -35.36 6.22 -44.84
C ILE A 575 -36.85 5.94 -44.54
N GLU A 576 -37.21 5.77 -43.26
CA GLU A 576 -38.57 5.50 -42.86
C GLU A 576 -39.53 6.68 -43.19
N LYS A 577 -39.08 7.90 -42.87
CA LYS A 577 -39.81 9.14 -43.20
C LYS A 577 -40.00 9.32 -44.71
N THR A 578 -38.95 9.05 -45.49
CA THR A 578 -39.02 9.13 -46.95
C THR A 578 -39.95 8.06 -47.54
N LYS A 579 -40.01 6.87 -46.95
CA LYS A 579 -40.98 5.82 -47.31
C LYS A 579 -42.42 6.23 -47.01
N GLU A 580 -42.66 6.84 -45.86
CA GLU A 580 -44.00 7.34 -45.49
C GLU A 580 -44.48 8.43 -46.44
N GLU A 581 -43.63 9.45 -46.74
CA GLU A 581 -43.93 10.53 -47.68
C GLU A 581 -44.17 9.97 -49.09
N ALA A 582 -43.37 9.00 -49.53
CA ALA A 582 -43.56 8.37 -50.83
C ALA A 582 -44.87 7.52 -50.90
N MET A 583 -45.27 6.86 -49.80
CA MET A 583 -46.53 6.14 -49.71
C MET A 583 -47.75 7.09 -49.69
N GLU A 584 -47.65 8.27 -49.07
CA GLU A 584 -48.69 9.29 -49.12
C GLU A 584 -48.88 9.82 -50.53
N LEU A 585 -47.79 10.15 -51.25
CA LEU A 585 -47.84 10.56 -52.66
C LEU A 585 -48.46 9.48 -53.56
N ILE A 586 -48.18 8.21 -53.33
CA ILE A 586 -48.80 7.09 -54.03
C ILE A 586 -50.31 7.00 -53.73
N LYS A 587 -50.74 7.26 -52.50
CA LYS A 587 -52.16 7.30 -52.13
C LYS A 587 -52.88 8.46 -52.85
N GLU A 588 -52.25 9.64 -52.89
CA GLU A 588 -52.78 10.79 -53.63
C GLU A 588 -52.90 10.53 -55.15
N LEU A 589 -51.88 9.88 -55.72
CA LEU A 589 -51.90 9.41 -57.11
C LEU A 589 -52.97 8.36 -57.36
N ASP A 590 -53.21 7.42 -56.46
CA ASP A 590 -54.28 6.41 -56.55
C ASP A 590 -55.73 7.09 -56.48
N ILE A 591 -55.85 8.19 -55.76
CA ILE A 591 -57.10 9.00 -55.69
C ILE A 591 -57.33 9.80 -57.00
N MET A 592 -56.28 10.41 -57.54
CA MET A 592 -56.33 11.11 -58.83
C MET A 592 -56.56 10.16 -60.02
N ARG A 593 -56.16 8.91 -59.94
CA ARG A 593 -56.35 7.88 -60.96
C ARG A 593 -57.82 7.50 -61.18
N LYS A 594 -58.70 7.77 -60.24
CA LYS A 594 -60.14 7.48 -60.41
C LYS A 594 -60.80 8.40 -61.45
N GLN A 595 -60.06 9.29 -62.05
CA GLN A 595 -60.55 10.26 -63.01
C GLN A 595 -59.97 10.09 -64.42
N GLU A 596 -58.83 9.40 -64.71
CA GLU A 596 -58.38 9.13 -66.09
C GLU A 596 -57.46 7.93 -66.21
N SER A 597 -57.45 7.21 -67.35
CA SER A 597 -56.85 5.93 -67.63
C SER A 597 -55.30 5.95 -67.64
N PHE A 598 -54.69 5.36 -66.66
CA PHE A 598 -53.28 5.05 -66.63
C PHE A 598 -53.06 3.50 -66.43
N LYS A 599 -51.90 2.97 -66.94
CA LYS A 599 -51.62 1.51 -66.96
C LYS A 599 -51.20 0.97 -65.57
N GLU A 600 -51.94 -0.02 -65.08
CA GLU A 600 -51.75 -0.66 -63.78
C GLU A 600 -50.31 -1.23 -63.48
N HIS A 601 -49.57 -1.52 -64.52
CA HIS A 601 -48.26 -2.14 -64.41
C HIS A 601 -47.16 -1.20 -63.93
N GLU A 602 -47.20 0.10 -64.17
CA GLU A 602 -46.22 1.09 -63.78
C GLU A 602 -46.33 1.45 -62.28
N LEU A 603 -47.55 1.48 -61.78
CA LEU A 603 -47.84 1.81 -60.37
C LEU A 603 -47.47 0.61 -59.46
N ALA A 604 -47.63 -0.61 -59.94
CA ALA A 604 -47.20 -1.81 -59.21
C ALA A 604 -45.65 -1.86 -59.06
N LYS A 605 -44.93 -1.40 -60.09
CA LYS A 605 -43.47 -1.32 -60.10
C LYS A 605 -42.96 -0.23 -59.12
N LEU A 606 -43.57 0.97 -59.14
CA LEU A 606 -43.28 2.03 -58.22
C LEU A 606 -43.53 1.64 -56.73
N LYS A 607 -44.65 0.97 -56.45
CA LYS A 607 -44.96 0.45 -55.09
C LYS A 607 -43.95 -0.62 -54.65
N HIS A 608 -43.46 -1.44 -55.56
CA HIS A 608 -42.43 -2.41 -55.29
C HIS A 608 -41.06 -1.77 -55.01
N ASP A 609 -40.67 -0.78 -55.79
CA ASP A 609 -39.37 -0.05 -55.67
C ASP A 609 -39.33 0.78 -54.39
N ILE A 610 -40.44 1.41 -53.97
CA ILE A 610 -40.53 2.13 -52.69
C ILE A 610 -40.49 1.19 -51.49
N LYS A 611 -41.12 -0.01 -51.57
CA LYS A 611 -41.09 -0.99 -50.51
C LYS A 611 -39.68 -1.56 -50.29
N ASN A 612 -38.85 -1.53 -51.32
CA ASN A 612 -37.45 -2.00 -51.29
C ASN A 612 -36.41 -0.89 -51.05
N LEU A 613 -36.84 0.39 -50.89
CA LEU A 613 -35.96 1.48 -50.50
C LEU A 613 -35.39 1.22 -49.11
N GLY A 614 -34.04 0.99 -49.04
CA GLY A 614 -33.33 0.74 -47.81
C GLY A 614 -33.14 -0.74 -47.46
N THR A 615 -33.56 -1.68 -48.32
CA THR A 615 -33.31 -3.13 -48.11
C THR A 615 -32.08 -3.65 -48.85
N ASP A 616 -31.37 -2.83 -49.60
CA ASP A 616 -30.07 -3.20 -50.14
C ASP A 616 -29.04 -3.27 -49.02
N PRO A 617 -28.55 -4.46 -48.64
CA PRO A 617 -27.33 -4.52 -47.90
C PRO A 617 -26.25 -3.90 -48.82
N ILE A 618 -25.56 -2.90 -48.32
CA ILE A 618 -24.32 -2.44 -48.95
C ILE A 618 -23.43 -3.70 -49.04
N LEU A 619 -23.49 -4.32 -50.22
CA LEU A 619 -22.53 -5.33 -50.63
C LEU A 619 -21.16 -4.70 -50.43
N MET A 620 -20.44 -5.14 -49.34
CA MET A 620 -18.99 -5.08 -49.38
C MET A 620 -18.58 -5.72 -50.68
N LYS A 621 -18.22 -4.88 -51.67
CA LYS A 621 -17.59 -5.33 -52.91
C LYS A 621 -16.44 -6.23 -52.46
N LYS A 622 -16.58 -7.54 -52.66
CA LYS A 622 -15.44 -8.44 -52.76
C LYS A 622 -14.58 -7.88 -53.89
N ILE A 623 -13.55 -7.14 -53.52
CA ILE A 623 -12.53 -6.67 -54.42
C ILE A 623 -11.81 -7.93 -54.90
N ASN A 624 -11.85 -8.16 -56.20
CA ASN A 624 -11.02 -9.18 -56.86
C ASN A 624 -9.58 -8.96 -56.42
N GLN A 625 -9.06 -9.84 -55.60
CA GLN A 625 -7.69 -9.82 -55.14
C GLN A 625 -6.79 -10.18 -56.32
N LYS A 626 -6.25 -9.18 -56.97
CA LYS A 626 -5.05 -9.34 -57.79
C LYS A 626 -3.92 -9.54 -56.77
N LYS A 627 -3.17 -10.64 -56.93
CA LYS A 627 -2.03 -10.93 -56.04
C LYS A 627 -1.07 -9.76 -56.07
N ILE A 628 -0.79 -9.19 -54.92
CA ILE A 628 0.12 -8.04 -54.76
C ILE A 628 1.56 -8.51 -55.04
N SER A 629 2.25 -7.81 -55.94
CA SER A 629 3.62 -8.11 -56.35
C SER A 629 4.58 -6.99 -55.95
N ILE A 630 5.87 -7.31 -55.83
CA ILE A 630 6.91 -6.31 -55.55
C ILE A 630 6.91 -5.25 -56.63
N GLY A 631 6.84 -3.96 -56.27
CA GLY A 631 6.74 -2.83 -57.18
C GLY A 631 5.31 -2.30 -57.40
N ASP A 632 4.29 -2.99 -56.92
CA ASP A 632 2.90 -2.53 -57.06
C ASP A 632 2.62 -1.34 -56.11
N ILE A 633 1.75 -0.44 -56.60
CA ILE A 633 1.24 0.66 -55.79
C ILE A 633 0.00 0.17 -55.04
N VAL A 634 0.07 0.24 -53.72
CA VAL A 634 -1.01 -0.20 -52.83
C VAL A 634 -1.46 0.95 -51.95
N THR A 635 -2.75 0.99 -51.62
CA THR A 635 -3.27 1.87 -50.58
C THR A 635 -3.25 1.12 -49.27
N VAL A 636 -2.55 1.66 -48.27
CA VAL A 636 -2.51 1.10 -46.92
C VAL A 636 -3.78 1.53 -46.19
N ILE A 637 -4.70 0.59 -45.98
CA ILE A 637 -6.07 0.82 -45.45
C ILE A 637 -6.06 1.55 -44.10
N PRO A 638 -5.22 1.20 -43.09
CA PRO A 638 -5.20 1.91 -41.79
C PRO A 638 -4.80 3.37 -41.88
N TYR A 639 -4.05 3.76 -42.94
CA TYR A 639 -3.53 5.12 -43.07
C TYR A 639 -4.13 5.89 -44.26
N GLN A 640 -4.92 5.20 -45.11
CA GLN A 640 -5.51 5.74 -46.34
C GLN A 640 -4.44 6.44 -47.23
N LYS A 641 -3.20 5.97 -47.18
CA LYS A 641 -2.06 6.49 -47.97
C LYS A 641 -1.57 5.46 -48.92
N GLN A 642 -1.16 5.94 -50.11
CA GLN A 642 -0.53 5.10 -51.13
C GLN A 642 0.93 4.85 -50.76
N GLY A 643 1.37 3.62 -50.98
CA GLY A 643 2.76 3.19 -50.84
C GLY A 643 3.16 2.21 -51.91
N ILE A 644 4.47 2.00 -52.11
CA ILE A 644 5.04 1.06 -53.07
C ILE A 644 5.52 -0.16 -52.30
N VAL A 645 5.17 -1.36 -52.77
CA VAL A 645 5.61 -2.61 -52.18
C VAL A 645 7.09 -2.83 -52.53
N MET A 646 7.98 -2.82 -51.54
CA MET A 646 9.43 -2.93 -51.71
C MET A 646 9.92 -4.37 -51.69
N LYS A 647 9.44 -5.18 -50.77
CA LYS A 647 9.79 -6.62 -50.65
C LYS A 647 8.75 -7.41 -49.85
N LEU A 648 8.83 -8.75 -49.95
CA LEU A 648 8.06 -9.69 -49.14
C LEU A 648 8.80 -9.87 -47.81
N ALA A 649 8.12 -9.58 -46.68
CA ALA A 649 8.66 -9.66 -45.33
C ALA A 649 8.27 -10.95 -44.58
N GLY A 650 7.56 -11.89 -45.24
CA GLY A 650 7.10 -13.17 -44.69
C GLY A 650 5.86 -13.72 -45.44
N ALA A 651 5.30 -14.83 -45.00
CA ALA A 651 4.07 -15.35 -45.57
C ALA A 651 2.94 -14.35 -45.37
N ASN A 652 2.39 -13.78 -46.44
CA ASN A 652 1.33 -12.74 -46.47
C ASN A 652 1.67 -11.41 -45.77
N LYS A 653 2.96 -11.05 -45.70
CA LYS A 653 3.39 -9.72 -45.17
C LYS A 653 4.28 -9.02 -46.19
N TYR A 654 3.98 -7.77 -46.48
CA TYR A 654 4.65 -6.94 -47.46
C TYR A 654 5.27 -5.71 -46.78
N GLU A 655 6.50 -5.41 -47.11
CA GLU A 655 7.16 -4.17 -46.71
C GLU A 655 6.78 -3.08 -47.72
N VAL A 656 6.06 -2.06 -47.26
CA VAL A 656 5.53 -0.99 -48.09
C VAL A 656 6.18 0.32 -47.72
N GLN A 657 6.68 1.03 -48.71
CA GLN A 657 7.25 2.37 -48.55
C GLN A 657 6.17 3.43 -48.82
N MET A 658 5.88 4.22 -47.80
CA MET A 658 4.95 5.37 -47.84
C MET A 658 5.78 6.66 -47.69
N GLY A 659 6.16 7.29 -48.77
CA GLY A 659 7.05 8.46 -48.74
C GLY A 659 8.44 8.11 -48.20
N ILE A 660 8.83 8.64 -47.05
CA ILE A 660 10.13 8.41 -46.41
C ILE A 660 10.11 7.21 -45.45
N LEU A 661 8.93 6.74 -45.03
CA LEU A 661 8.72 5.69 -44.04
C LEU A 661 8.49 4.34 -44.74
N THR A 662 9.19 3.31 -44.27
CA THR A 662 8.99 1.91 -44.67
C THR A 662 8.44 1.11 -43.50
N SER A 663 7.33 0.39 -43.70
CA SER A 663 6.70 -0.42 -42.66
C SER A 663 6.13 -1.70 -43.26
N VAL A 664 5.99 -2.75 -42.42
CA VAL A 664 5.48 -4.05 -42.81
C VAL A 664 3.98 -4.16 -42.51
N PHE A 665 3.20 -4.52 -43.54
CA PHE A 665 1.74 -4.68 -43.47
C PHE A 665 1.35 -6.09 -43.91
N SER A 666 0.25 -6.60 -43.37
CA SER A 666 -0.35 -7.85 -43.84
C SER A 666 -1.22 -7.62 -45.08
N GLU A 667 -1.44 -8.64 -45.89
CA GLU A 667 -2.16 -8.56 -47.18
C GLU A 667 -3.59 -8.00 -47.03
N ASP A 668 -4.24 -8.26 -45.91
CA ASP A 668 -5.56 -7.77 -45.55
C ASP A 668 -5.63 -6.26 -45.27
N GLN A 669 -4.48 -5.64 -45.02
CA GLN A 669 -4.34 -4.20 -44.78
C GLN A 669 -3.96 -3.40 -46.02
N LEU A 670 -3.83 -4.06 -47.18
CA LEU A 670 -3.38 -3.47 -48.44
C LEU A 670 -4.44 -3.62 -49.51
N GLU A 671 -4.75 -2.53 -50.21
CA GLU A 671 -5.65 -2.50 -51.34
C GLU A 671 -4.89 -2.09 -52.61
N TYR A 672 -4.99 -2.90 -53.67
CA TYR A 672 -4.34 -2.62 -54.96
C TYR A 672 -4.89 -1.33 -55.59
N SER A 673 -3.99 -0.42 -56.02
CA SER A 673 -4.39 0.87 -56.62
C SER A 673 -3.91 0.91 -58.12
N ASP A 674 -4.85 0.94 -59.04
CA ASP A 674 -4.61 0.92 -60.48
C ASP A 674 -4.28 2.32 -61.10
N ARG A 675 -4.04 3.34 -60.24
CA ARG A 675 -3.73 4.68 -60.74
C ARG A 675 -2.20 4.87 -60.89
N LYS A 676 -1.72 4.91 -62.15
CA LYS A 676 -0.41 5.44 -62.45
C LYS A 676 -0.25 6.84 -61.89
N SER A 677 0.81 7.06 -61.12
CA SER A 677 1.15 8.32 -60.53
C SER A 677 1.25 9.43 -61.61
N ASN A 678 0.28 10.31 -61.65
CA ASN A 678 0.57 11.65 -62.13
C ASN A 678 1.34 12.34 -61.00
N GLU A 679 2.56 12.74 -61.28
CA GLU A 679 3.33 13.65 -60.43
C GLU A 679 2.58 14.98 -60.29
N GLN A 680 1.61 15.04 -59.38
CA GLN A 680 1.11 16.30 -58.86
C GLN A 680 1.88 16.56 -57.55
N LYS A 681 2.76 17.56 -57.60
CA LYS A 681 3.33 18.21 -56.42
C LYS A 681 2.22 18.54 -55.44
N VAL A 682 2.08 17.71 -54.42
CA VAL A 682 1.15 17.99 -53.31
C VAL A 682 1.77 19.15 -52.54
N ARG A 683 1.19 20.33 -52.67
CA ARG A 683 1.40 21.44 -51.73
C ARG A 683 0.85 21.01 -50.39
N VAL A 684 1.70 20.56 -49.48
CA VAL A 684 1.39 20.41 -48.06
C VAL A 684 1.22 21.84 -47.53
N SER A 685 0.03 22.23 -47.19
CA SER A 685 -0.21 23.43 -46.41
C SER A 685 0.22 23.19 -44.96
N VAL A 686 1.46 23.48 -44.68
CA VAL A 686 1.99 23.57 -43.33
C VAL A 686 1.48 24.88 -42.75
N THR A 687 0.72 24.81 -41.67
CA THR A 687 0.27 25.98 -40.90
C THR A 687 1.51 26.76 -40.45
N ARG A 688 1.70 27.93 -40.97
CA ARG A 688 2.77 28.87 -40.63
C ARG A 688 2.58 29.31 -39.21
N SER A 689 3.48 28.87 -38.31
CA SER A 689 3.72 29.54 -37.03
C SER A 689 5.00 30.35 -37.16
N SER A 690 4.91 31.64 -36.95
CA SER A 690 5.92 32.69 -36.83
C SER A 690 6.93 32.82 -38.00
N SER A 691 7.10 34.07 -38.45
CA SER A 691 8.13 34.49 -39.44
C SER A 691 9.48 33.93 -39.10
N PRO A 692 10.18 33.24 -40.00
CA PRO A 692 11.50 32.71 -39.75
C PRO A 692 12.46 33.88 -39.48
N LYS A 693 13.26 33.75 -38.42
CA LYS A 693 14.35 34.70 -38.17
C LYS A 693 15.40 34.48 -39.25
N VAL A 694 15.83 35.53 -39.95
CA VAL A 694 16.89 35.48 -40.97
C VAL A 694 18.28 35.30 -40.36
N GLU A 695 18.36 35.30 -39.01
CA GLU A 695 19.61 35.20 -38.24
C GLU A 695 19.52 34.11 -37.19
N LEU A 696 20.59 33.31 -37.07
CA LEU A 696 20.78 32.33 -35.99
C LEU A 696 22.02 32.70 -35.18
N ASP A 697 21.84 32.95 -33.87
CA ASP A 697 22.96 33.26 -32.96
C ASP A 697 23.35 32.01 -32.17
N LEU A 698 24.57 31.53 -32.39
CA LEU A 698 25.16 30.33 -31.76
C LEU A 698 26.12 30.70 -30.61
N ARG A 699 26.31 31.99 -30.31
CA ARG A 699 27.27 32.42 -29.28
C ARG A 699 26.82 31.96 -27.90
N GLY A 700 27.75 31.42 -27.13
CA GLY A 700 27.46 30.92 -25.77
C GLY A 700 26.83 29.52 -25.71
N MET A 701 26.48 28.90 -26.85
CA MET A 701 26.01 27.53 -26.91
C MET A 701 27.15 26.49 -26.86
N ARG A 702 26.89 25.33 -26.29
CA ARG A 702 27.81 24.19 -26.37
C ARG A 702 27.84 23.66 -27.82
N PHE A 703 28.94 23.05 -28.21
CA PHE A 703 29.16 22.63 -29.60
C PHE A 703 28.03 21.76 -30.16
N GLU A 704 27.57 20.75 -29.43
CA GLU A 704 26.50 19.86 -29.84
C GLU A 704 25.14 20.54 -29.97
N GLU A 705 24.80 21.40 -29.00
CA GLU A 705 23.57 22.22 -29.01
C GLU A 705 23.56 23.20 -30.20
N ALA A 706 24.71 23.82 -30.48
CA ALA A 706 24.84 24.72 -31.60
C ALA A 706 24.67 24.02 -32.94
N MET A 707 25.18 22.80 -33.08
CA MET A 707 25.05 22.01 -34.35
C MET A 707 23.60 21.57 -34.58
N MET A 708 22.89 21.11 -33.53
CA MET A 708 21.45 20.78 -33.62
C MET A 708 20.60 22.03 -33.95
N ALA A 709 20.88 23.15 -33.31
CA ALA A 709 20.19 24.41 -33.61
C ALA A 709 20.42 24.87 -35.06
N LEU A 710 21.62 24.70 -35.57
CA LEU A 710 21.96 25.03 -36.94
C LEU A 710 21.26 24.13 -37.96
N GLU A 711 21.22 22.81 -37.74
CA GLU A 711 20.49 21.87 -38.63
C GLU A 711 19.02 22.22 -38.69
N LYS A 712 18.38 22.41 -37.51
CA LYS A 712 16.99 22.81 -37.45
C LYS A 712 16.71 24.14 -38.14
N HIS A 713 17.58 25.13 -37.97
CA HIS A 713 17.44 26.45 -38.61
C HIS A 713 17.57 26.37 -40.14
N ILE A 714 18.48 25.53 -40.63
CA ILE A 714 18.63 25.29 -42.08
C ILE A 714 17.33 24.67 -42.63
N ASP A 715 16.76 23.67 -41.96
CA ASP A 715 15.50 23.05 -42.36
C ASP A 715 14.35 24.07 -42.34
N ASP A 716 14.25 24.90 -41.31
CA ASP A 716 13.26 25.98 -41.23
C ASP A 716 13.43 27.02 -42.33
N CYS A 717 14.66 27.39 -42.71
CA CYS A 717 14.95 28.28 -43.81
C CYS A 717 14.56 27.69 -45.17
N LEU A 718 14.81 26.41 -45.38
CA LEU A 718 14.46 25.68 -46.62
C LEU A 718 12.93 25.52 -46.78
N ILE A 719 12.23 25.21 -45.68
CA ILE A 719 10.74 25.10 -45.63
C ILE A 719 10.09 26.42 -46.00
N ASN A 720 10.70 27.55 -45.56
CA ASN A 720 10.19 28.89 -45.81
C ASN A 720 10.73 29.56 -47.10
N ASN A 721 11.51 28.82 -47.90
CA ASN A 721 12.12 29.30 -49.14
C ASN A 721 12.95 30.60 -48.99
N LEU A 722 13.73 30.68 -47.89
CA LEU A 722 14.66 31.80 -47.70
C LEU A 722 15.86 31.60 -48.66
N GLU A 723 16.29 32.68 -49.32
CA GLU A 723 17.45 32.62 -50.23
C GLU A 723 18.77 32.57 -49.50
N PHE A 724 18.82 33.15 -48.28
CA PHE A 724 20.02 33.19 -47.43
C PHE A 724 19.69 33.32 -45.96
N THR A 725 20.66 33.03 -45.06
CA THR A 725 20.59 33.24 -43.64
C THR A 725 21.96 33.60 -43.06
N TYR A 726 21.94 34.32 -41.92
CA TYR A 726 23.15 34.64 -41.17
C TYR A 726 23.33 33.68 -39.98
N VAL A 727 24.52 33.10 -39.83
CA VAL A 727 24.87 32.23 -38.69
C VAL A 727 25.97 32.90 -37.90
N ILE A 728 25.64 33.37 -36.72
CA ILE A 728 26.55 34.11 -35.84
C ILE A 728 27.19 33.14 -34.84
N HIS A 729 28.48 32.84 -35.02
CA HIS A 729 29.24 31.91 -34.19
C HIS A 729 30.32 32.60 -33.32
N GLY A 730 30.51 33.92 -33.51
CA GLY A 730 31.49 34.70 -32.79
C GLY A 730 32.94 34.47 -33.12
N TYR A 731 33.83 35.15 -32.41
CA TYR A 731 35.30 35.09 -32.65
C TYR A 731 35.99 34.06 -31.75
N GLY A 732 35.44 33.51 -30.69
CA GLY A 732 35.98 32.67 -29.63
C GLY A 732 37.10 31.68 -30.07
N THR A 733 37.14 30.50 -29.49
CA THR A 733 38.15 29.44 -29.79
C THR A 733 38.11 28.90 -31.22
N GLY A 734 37.13 29.32 -32.03
CA GLY A 734 36.90 28.86 -33.40
C GLY A 734 36.25 27.48 -33.53
N ALA A 735 35.88 26.83 -32.44
CA ALA A 735 35.26 25.52 -32.44
C ALA A 735 33.91 25.53 -33.18
N LEU A 736 33.03 26.49 -32.88
CA LEU A 736 31.70 26.65 -33.52
C LEU A 736 31.86 26.96 -35.01
N ARG A 737 32.82 27.84 -35.36
CA ARG A 737 33.12 28.16 -36.77
C ARG A 737 33.51 26.91 -37.58
N LYS A 738 34.41 26.06 -37.02
CA LYS A 738 34.76 24.77 -37.66
C LYS A 738 33.56 23.86 -37.81
N GLY A 739 32.72 23.71 -36.80
CA GLY A 739 31.48 22.92 -36.85
C GLY A 739 30.51 23.40 -37.93
N VAL A 740 30.29 24.74 -38.02
CA VAL A 740 29.47 25.35 -39.09
C VAL A 740 30.04 25.02 -40.47
N GLN A 741 31.38 25.12 -40.68
CA GLN A 741 32.02 24.81 -41.94
C GLN A 741 31.94 23.31 -42.31
N GLU A 742 32.04 22.40 -41.34
CA GLU A 742 31.86 20.97 -41.57
C GLU A 742 30.42 20.61 -41.96
N LEU A 743 29.42 21.22 -41.31
CA LEU A 743 28.01 21.01 -41.61
C LEU A 743 27.68 21.51 -43.02
N ILE A 744 28.22 22.68 -43.42
CA ILE A 744 28.05 23.23 -44.76
C ILE A 744 28.58 22.27 -45.81
N ARG A 745 29.75 21.65 -45.59
CA ARG A 745 30.33 20.69 -46.54
C ARG A 745 29.51 19.40 -46.69
N LYS A 746 28.79 18.99 -45.61
CA LYS A 746 27.95 17.79 -45.60
C LYS A 746 26.56 18.01 -46.19
N ASN A 747 26.04 19.24 -46.13
CA ASN A 747 24.66 19.53 -46.54
C ASN A 747 24.57 19.93 -48.02
N LYS A 748 23.98 19.07 -48.85
CA LYS A 748 23.82 19.24 -50.29
C LYS A 748 22.85 20.36 -50.71
N GLN A 749 22.08 20.90 -49.82
CA GLN A 749 21.04 21.91 -50.04
C GLN A 749 21.60 23.33 -49.95
N ILE A 750 22.80 23.51 -49.40
CA ILE A 750 23.51 24.80 -49.36
C ILE A 750 24.23 25.00 -50.69
N LYS A 751 23.91 26.11 -51.37
CA LYS A 751 24.50 26.48 -52.67
C LYS A 751 25.92 27.04 -52.52
N SER A 752 26.08 27.95 -51.58
CA SER A 752 27.39 28.61 -51.30
C SER A 752 27.37 29.23 -49.90
N SER A 753 28.53 29.52 -49.36
CA SER A 753 28.70 30.26 -48.10
C SER A 753 29.81 31.29 -48.23
N ARG A 754 29.67 32.40 -47.52
CA ARG A 754 30.72 33.42 -47.38
C ARG A 754 30.87 33.93 -45.97
N VAL A 755 31.96 34.51 -45.62
CA VAL A 755 32.16 35.20 -44.36
C VAL A 755 31.42 36.54 -44.41
N GLY A 756 30.86 36.97 -43.27
CA GLY A 756 30.16 38.26 -43.16
C GLY A 756 31.08 39.46 -43.54
N GLY A 757 30.53 40.45 -44.25
CA GLY A 757 31.25 41.68 -44.66
C GLY A 757 31.31 42.75 -43.55
N GLU A 758 31.86 43.96 -43.89
CA GLU A 758 31.78 45.12 -43.01
C GLU A 758 30.33 45.53 -42.80
N GLY A 759 29.88 45.52 -41.53
CA GLY A 759 28.47 45.74 -41.13
C GLY A 759 27.67 44.46 -40.90
N GLU A 760 28.13 43.28 -41.29
CA GLU A 760 27.46 41.96 -41.15
C GLU A 760 28.10 41.12 -40.03
N GLY A 761 29.01 41.69 -39.19
CA GLY A 761 29.68 40.98 -38.09
C GLY A 761 31.00 40.30 -38.47
N GLY A 762 31.54 40.53 -39.65
CA GLY A 762 32.88 40.14 -40.10
C GLY A 762 33.15 38.62 -39.97
N SER A 763 34.36 38.24 -39.58
CA SER A 763 34.77 36.81 -39.46
C SER A 763 34.04 36.03 -38.34
N GLY A 764 33.19 36.69 -37.54
CA GLY A 764 32.34 36.05 -36.53
C GLY A 764 30.98 35.54 -37.06
N VAL A 765 30.66 35.80 -38.33
CA VAL A 765 29.41 35.45 -38.97
C VAL A 765 29.68 34.69 -40.26
N THR A 766 28.90 33.67 -40.56
CA THR A 766 28.89 32.96 -41.85
C THR A 766 27.52 33.11 -42.51
N VAL A 767 27.47 33.59 -43.72
CA VAL A 767 26.24 33.73 -44.52
C VAL A 767 26.09 32.47 -45.39
N LEU A 768 24.94 31.83 -45.29
CA LEU A 768 24.61 30.62 -46.06
C LEU A 768 23.60 30.99 -47.15
N TYR A 769 23.84 30.53 -48.36
CA TYR A 769 22.91 30.64 -49.49
C TYR A 769 22.38 29.26 -49.85
N PHE A 770 21.09 29.15 -50.02
CA PHE A 770 20.39 27.91 -50.32
C PHE A 770 20.19 27.74 -51.86
N LYS A 771 19.97 26.49 -52.28
CA LYS A 771 19.74 26.16 -53.68
C LYS A 771 18.30 26.48 -54.13
#